data_aa5c1057bc3e99614cda4950cd596b44
#
_entry.id   aa5c1057bc3e99614cda4950cd596b44
#
_cell.length_a   1.000
_cell.length_b   1.000
_cell.length_c   1.000
_cell.angle_alpha   90.00
_cell.angle_beta   90.00
_cell.angle_gamma   90.00
#
_symmetry.space_group_name_H-M   'P 1'
#
loop_
_entity.id
_entity.type
_entity.pdbx_description
1 polymer ?
#
loop_
_entity_poly.entity_id
_entity_poly.type
_entity_poly.pdbx_seq_one_letter_code
_entity_poly.pdbx_strand_id
1 'polypeptide(L)'
;MGVLSKAVTEYSRHYGNFKGVDFSNDHTQVHASRLAYLVNMYKDYKSGQGEALETMAGYRRRADFSQTITVNSSGIATATEVTEPNREIYGIFYFKSKLANGAERVVVHSGKKLYLWHDYPYSINISTTKAVSAPEPTQSNEVGGVTLYTYNINLAFKCEGIISVKLQSGSNITGVSSFNKTTKTLSLTSSEVGEGDILEVEYYEGITTSADLLYSTMNEHRSEYFIFNNLLYIIDGKNYLVYDGEEIIPVVNYGDKHPVYVPTTYINIVPSGENADAGKEYEQRNILTPRFKHTFVADGTTKTFYMNENNLDSVVSVKVYGTTLAASAYTVDLANGKITLNTAPTKPEETTRTGGSKYEQGYAGVEITASKTLKTIDGVTVNMDDIAELITKCTLCTTYDGRVFCTGNPDYHNYVFFCGRNNTGYADPSYFGILNYMQDGVGMSPITGIMCVSDTLMVLKSDTQQDSAIYFHTATDSNIHLMPRIYPSVQGLSGLGCMGACCNFLDDPIFISRLGVEGVGQLKIASERSNEHRSRLIDTKLVNTDLSQVCLEEWGGYLCVLTDGKIFLADSRQRYQDETGAMQYEWYYLENIGTWDKQYREYKYASVLPEELVGAKVEYDGAEYELELATSVNTVNDEPKNLCGEIVNEPDLNGNTDITVYSKPVTVHIGETDYTVGVSYVIYTVKDDSGEVVERHAYLCETKGNFTGGKFRKAVVLRSFSDNLFFGCENGIVCSFNFDLRGEDGELPTTTYSYDNRIIVCGCATVMDNCGIPHLTKTTIKRSTVIKTKSFKNSSAKVKVRTNKKPYVQIARINNAIFSFEDLDFSDLTFNTTEQSLFAIKEKEKQWVEKQYYLFSDEYLKPFALFSISYRYRVAGRYKG
;
A
#
# COMPACT_ATOMS: atom_id res chain seq x y z
N MET A 1 -75.16 -1.44 16.95
CA MET A 1 -74.33 -1.29 15.74
C MET A 1 -72.86 -1.46 16.16
N GLY A 2 -72.31 -2.64 15.94
CA GLY A 2 -70.90 -2.87 16.21
C GLY A 2 -70.06 -2.17 15.13
N VAL A 3 -69.27 -1.21 15.53
CA VAL A 3 -68.23 -0.65 14.69
C VAL A 3 -67.16 -1.72 14.45
N LEU A 4 -67.22 -2.40 13.31
CA LEU A 4 -66.14 -3.23 12.82
C LEU A 4 -64.90 -2.34 12.68
N SER A 5 -64.00 -2.39 13.64
CA SER A 5 -62.69 -1.77 13.52
C SER A 5 -62.00 -2.40 12.31
N LYS A 6 -61.87 -1.63 11.23
CA LYS A 6 -61.09 -2.02 10.05
C LYS A 6 -59.71 -2.46 10.51
N ALA A 7 -59.38 -3.74 10.35
CA ALA A 7 -58.06 -4.27 10.74
C ALA A 7 -57.00 -3.44 10.00
N VAL A 8 -56.21 -2.72 10.75
CA VAL A 8 -55.15 -1.88 10.17
C VAL A 8 -54.09 -2.80 9.67
N THR A 9 -53.90 -2.86 8.35
CA THR A 9 -52.87 -3.71 7.74
C THR A 9 -51.50 -3.20 8.10
N GLU A 10 -50.72 -4.08 8.73
CA GLU A 10 -49.33 -3.84 9.04
C GLU A 10 -48.44 -4.42 7.94
N TYR A 11 -47.43 -3.70 7.57
CA TYR A 11 -46.41 -4.09 6.59
C TYR A 11 -45.07 -4.17 7.29
N SER A 12 -44.17 -5.05 6.81
CA SER A 12 -42.77 -5.14 7.27
C SER A 12 -41.81 -4.76 6.16
N ARG A 13 -40.70 -4.16 6.53
CA ARG A 13 -39.58 -3.92 5.67
C ARG A 13 -38.32 -4.48 6.29
N HIS A 14 -37.49 -5.10 5.46
CA HIS A 14 -36.24 -5.71 5.88
C HIS A 14 -35.11 -5.28 4.94
N TYR A 15 -34.02 -4.82 5.49
CA TYR A 15 -32.74 -4.60 4.81
C TYR A 15 -31.74 -5.57 5.38
N GLY A 16 -31.09 -6.33 4.52
CA GLY A 16 -30.07 -7.31 4.89
C GLY A 16 -29.35 -7.79 3.65
N ASN A 17 -28.36 -8.64 3.81
CA ASN A 17 -27.48 -9.08 2.73
C ASN A 17 -26.93 -7.90 1.93
N PHE A 18 -26.36 -6.93 2.65
CA PHE A 18 -25.81 -5.73 2.05
C PHE A 18 -24.69 -6.09 1.07
N LYS A 19 -24.81 -5.59 -0.14
CA LYS A 19 -23.91 -5.93 -1.27
C LYS A 19 -22.80 -4.93 -1.51
N GLY A 20 -22.81 -3.78 -0.89
CA GLY A 20 -21.85 -2.72 -1.13
C GLY A 20 -22.54 -1.36 -1.25
N VAL A 21 -21.85 -0.38 -1.80
CA VAL A 21 -22.29 1.00 -1.92
C VAL A 21 -22.62 1.36 -3.35
N ASP A 22 -23.59 2.28 -3.50
CA ASP A 22 -23.93 2.92 -4.74
C ASP A 22 -23.93 4.46 -4.54
N PHE A 23 -22.84 5.10 -4.95
CA PHE A 23 -22.67 6.54 -4.89
C PHE A 23 -23.17 7.25 -6.15
N SER A 24 -23.42 6.52 -7.23
CA SER A 24 -23.73 7.10 -8.53
C SER A 24 -25.21 7.37 -8.72
N ASN A 25 -26.07 6.64 -8.02
CA ASN A 25 -27.50 6.84 -8.07
C ASN A 25 -28.01 7.75 -6.94
N ASP A 26 -29.12 8.46 -7.17
CA ASP A 26 -29.81 9.17 -6.10
C ASP A 26 -30.22 8.21 -4.98
N HIS A 27 -30.16 8.66 -3.73
CA HIS A 27 -30.48 7.84 -2.56
C HIS A 27 -31.84 7.16 -2.60
N THR A 28 -32.79 7.69 -3.38
CA THR A 28 -34.14 7.11 -3.58
C THR A 28 -34.16 6.02 -4.64
N GLN A 29 -33.15 5.96 -5.51
CA GLN A 29 -33.03 5.03 -6.63
C GLN A 29 -32.06 3.87 -6.37
N VAL A 30 -31.31 3.94 -5.29
CA VAL A 30 -30.39 2.86 -4.88
C VAL A 30 -31.19 1.57 -4.64
N HIS A 31 -30.69 0.45 -5.13
CA HIS A 31 -31.32 -0.84 -4.88
C HIS A 31 -31.30 -1.20 -3.39
N ALA A 32 -32.37 -1.78 -2.87
CA ALA A 32 -32.56 -2.05 -1.43
C ALA A 32 -31.49 -2.96 -0.79
N SER A 33 -30.75 -3.73 -1.58
CA SER A 33 -29.62 -4.54 -1.11
C SER A 33 -28.29 -3.77 -1.07
N ARG A 34 -28.22 -2.56 -1.62
CA ARG A 34 -27.06 -1.69 -1.60
C ARG A 34 -27.25 -0.56 -0.60
N LEU A 35 -26.15 0.06 -0.25
CA LEU A 35 -26.12 1.20 0.65
C LEU A 35 -26.00 2.50 -0.15
N ALA A 36 -26.77 3.53 0.20
CA ALA A 36 -26.65 4.84 -0.40
C ALA A 36 -25.44 5.64 0.13
N TYR A 37 -24.87 5.20 1.23
CA TYR A 37 -23.63 5.72 1.81
C TYR A 37 -22.90 4.61 2.55
N LEU A 38 -21.60 4.58 2.42
CA LEU A 38 -20.71 3.65 3.11
C LEU A 38 -19.35 4.28 3.29
N VAL A 39 -18.76 4.15 4.47
CA VAL A 39 -17.39 4.59 4.75
C VAL A 39 -16.74 3.66 5.77
N ASN A 40 -15.51 3.25 5.51
CA ASN A 40 -14.65 2.44 6.38
C ASN A 40 -15.30 1.13 6.87
N MET A 41 -16.13 0.54 6.04
CA MET A 41 -16.75 -0.76 6.28
C MET A 41 -16.66 -1.65 5.05
N TYR A 42 -16.59 -2.95 5.25
CA TYR A 42 -16.51 -3.97 4.20
C TYR A 42 -17.12 -5.28 4.66
N LYS A 43 -17.19 -6.31 3.82
CA LYS A 43 -17.55 -7.68 4.23
C LYS A 43 -16.29 -8.45 4.58
N ASP A 44 -16.21 -8.96 5.80
CA ASP A 44 -15.17 -9.91 6.19
C ASP A 44 -15.63 -11.35 5.99
N TYR A 45 -15.07 -12.04 5.00
CA TYR A 45 -15.36 -13.44 4.71
C TYR A 45 -14.55 -14.43 5.59
N LYS A 46 -13.52 -13.93 6.31
CA LYS A 46 -12.69 -14.78 7.19
C LYS A 46 -13.34 -15.05 8.55
N SER A 47 -14.24 -14.20 8.99
CA SER A 47 -14.78 -14.27 10.35
C SER A 47 -15.70 -15.48 10.61
N GLY A 48 -16.13 -16.21 9.59
CA GLY A 48 -16.98 -17.40 9.73
C GLY A 48 -18.40 -17.17 10.27
N GLN A 49 -18.76 -15.94 10.64
CA GLN A 49 -20.03 -15.57 11.27
C GLN A 49 -21.13 -15.12 10.31
N GLY A 50 -20.91 -15.31 9.01
CA GLY A 50 -21.83 -14.91 7.96
C GLY A 50 -21.49 -13.55 7.34
N GLU A 51 -22.37 -13.08 6.47
CA GLU A 51 -22.15 -11.93 5.61
C GLU A 51 -22.46 -10.59 6.31
N ALA A 52 -21.84 -10.30 7.44
CA ALA A 52 -21.96 -9.00 8.08
C ALA A 52 -21.18 -7.93 7.32
N LEU A 53 -21.74 -6.74 7.26
CA LEU A 53 -21.00 -5.53 6.92
C LEU A 53 -20.33 -5.04 8.19
N GLU A 54 -18.98 -5.00 8.23
CA GLU A 54 -18.26 -4.66 9.45
C GLU A 54 -17.21 -3.56 9.24
N THR A 55 -16.85 -2.90 10.32
CA THR A 55 -15.79 -1.89 10.32
C THR A 55 -14.48 -2.50 9.83
N MET A 56 -13.80 -1.82 8.92
CA MET A 56 -12.48 -2.22 8.44
C MET A 56 -11.49 -2.23 9.60
N ALA A 57 -10.60 -3.21 9.63
CA ALA A 57 -9.51 -3.24 10.60
C ALA A 57 -8.70 -1.94 10.55
N GLY A 58 -8.19 -1.51 11.70
CA GLY A 58 -7.27 -0.39 11.77
C GLY A 58 -5.91 -0.70 11.14
N TYR A 59 -5.03 0.28 11.13
CA TYR A 59 -3.65 0.10 10.68
C TYR A 59 -2.67 0.80 11.64
N ARG A 60 -1.43 0.35 11.59
CA ARG A 60 -0.32 0.89 12.39
C ARG A 60 0.92 1.08 11.54
N ARG A 61 1.80 1.96 11.99
CA ARG A 61 3.12 2.15 11.38
C ARG A 61 3.97 0.92 11.58
N ARG A 62 4.72 0.55 10.54
CA ARG A 62 5.61 -0.61 10.56
C ARG A 62 7.05 -0.23 10.25
N ALA A 63 7.27 0.74 9.38
CA ALA A 63 8.59 1.26 9.08
C ALA A 63 8.52 2.79 8.90
N ASP A 64 9.56 3.48 9.37
CA ASP A 64 9.69 4.93 9.21
C ASP A 64 11.07 5.26 8.63
N PHE A 65 11.10 5.66 7.38
CA PHE A 65 12.31 6.09 6.67
C PHE A 65 12.47 7.62 6.69
N SER A 66 11.60 8.35 7.39
CA SER A 66 11.73 9.79 7.59
C SER A 66 12.71 10.17 8.68
N GLN A 67 13.17 9.20 9.46
CA GLN A 67 14.09 9.40 10.58
C GLN A 67 15.23 8.38 10.59
N THR A 68 16.35 8.77 11.15
CA THR A 68 17.48 7.89 11.44
C THR A 68 17.60 7.71 12.94
N ILE A 69 17.76 6.48 13.39
CA ILE A 69 17.90 6.16 14.80
C ILE A 69 19.38 5.91 15.09
N THR A 70 19.91 6.62 16.07
CA THR A 70 21.26 6.38 16.59
C THR A 70 21.17 5.84 18.00
N VAL A 71 21.94 4.78 18.28
CA VAL A 71 22.03 4.18 19.62
C VAL A 71 23.43 4.44 20.15
N ASN A 72 23.52 5.09 21.33
CA ASN A 72 24.79 5.35 21.98
C ASN A 72 25.40 4.10 22.63
N SER A 73 26.60 4.23 23.18
CA SER A 73 27.31 3.12 23.86
C SER A 73 26.57 2.58 25.11
N SER A 74 25.66 3.36 25.67
CA SER A 74 24.79 2.96 26.80
C SER A 74 23.49 2.30 26.35
N GLY A 75 23.27 2.09 25.05
CA GLY A 75 22.05 1.46 24.54
C GLY A 75 20.85 2.40 24.50
N ILE A 76 21.03 3.71 24.68
CA ILE A 76 19.98 4.72 24.59
C ILE A 76 19.85 5.20 23.15
N ALA A 77 18.63 5.15 22.63
CA ALA A 77 18.31 5.49 21.26
C ALA A 77 17.83 6.95 21.14
N THR A 78 18.23 7.62 20.06
CA THR A 78 17.81 8.96 19.72
C THR A 78 17.40 9.00 18.25
N ALA A 79 16.22 9.54 17.96
CA ALA A 79 15.74 9.76 16.61
C ALA A 79 16.19 11.13 16.07
N THR A 80 16.61 11.18 14.83
CA THR A 80 16.93 12.41 14.09
C THR A 80 16.21 12.38 12.75
N GLU A 81 15.48 13.44 12.43
CA GLU A 81 14.81 13.56 11.14
C GLU A 81 15.82 13.56 9.98
N VAL A 82 15.49 12.87 8.91
CA VAL A 82 16.28 12.87 7.68
C VAL A 82 16.07 14.20 6.94
N THR A 83 17.13 14.76 6.43
CA THR A 83 17.12 16.11 5.81
C THR A 83 16.70 16.11 4.33
N GLU A 84 16.59 14.93 3.69
CA GLU A 84 16.12 14.86 2.30
C GLU A 84 14.67 15.38 2.18
N PRO A 85 14.40 16.25 1.19
CA PRO A 85 13.10 16.90 1.03
C PRO A 85 11.99 15.94 0.59
N ASN A 86 12.35 14.92 -0.20
CA ASN A 86 11.41 13.90 -0.68
C ASN A 86 11.70 12.55 -0.05
N ARG A 87 10.71 11.96 0.62
CA ARG A 87 10.78 10.68 1.33
C ARG A 87 9.66 9.75 0.93
N GLU A 88 8.88 10.13 -0.08
CA GLU A 88 7.73 9.36 -0.56
C GLU A 88 8.11 7.90 -0.83
N ILE A 89 7.22 6.99 -0.47
CA ILE A 89 7.38 5.57 -0.77
C ILE A 89 6.95 5.31 -2.21
N TYR A 90 7.91 4.92 -3.02
CA TYR A 90 7.71 4.60 -4.44
C TYR A 90 7.58 3.12 -4.74
N GLY A 91 7.88 2.25 -3.77
CA GLY A 91 7.74 0.81 -3.92
C GLY A 91 7.97 0.04 -2.63
N ILE A 92 7.27 -1.08 -2.50
CA ILE A 92 7.44 -2.06 -1.43
C ILE A 92 7.52 -3.42 -2.12
N PHE A 93 8.64 -4.14 -1.96
CA PHE A 93 8.92 -5.39 -2.67
C PHE A 93 9.19 -6.51 -1.68
N TYR A 94 8.36 -7.54 -1.75
CA TYR A 94 8.52 -8.75 -0.93
C TYR A 94 9.02 -9.90 -1.80
N PHE A 95 10.07 -10.59 -1.34
CA PHE A 95 10.51 -11.82 -2.00
C PHE A 95 11.21 -12.78 -1.04
N LYS A 96 11.29 -14.06 -1.43
CA LYS A 96 12.01 -15.08 -0.71
C LYS A 96 13.31 -15.38 -1.46
N SER A 97 14.44 -14.99 -0.87
CA SER A 97 15.74 -15.22 -1.47
C SER A 97 16.21 -16.66 -1.25
N LYS A 98 16.56 -17.35 -2.34
CA LYS A 98 17.14 -18.67 -2.28
C LYS A 98 18.55 -18.65 -1.65
N LEU A 99 19.34 -17.61 -1.92
CA LEU A 99 20.71 -17.46 -1.41
C LEU A 99 20.72 -17.18 0.11
N ALA A 100 19.72 -16.45 0.60
CA ALA A 100 19.52 -16.21 2.03
C ALA A 100 18.74 -17.34 2.73
N ASN A 101 18.92 -18.61 2.32
CA ASN A 101 18.25 -19.78 2.87
C ASN A 101 16.72 -19.72 2.89
N GLY A 102 16.12 -19.04 1.92
CA GLY A 102 14.68 -18.84 1.82
C GLY A 102 14.14 -17.79 2.80
N ALA A 103 15.00 -16.98 3.40
CA ALA A 103 14.59 -15.89 4.27
C ALA A 103 13.74 -14.87 3.51
N GLU A 104 12.67 -14.43 4.17
CA GLU A 104 11.82 -13.38 3.65
C GLU A 104 12.56 -12.04 3.69
N ARG A 105 12.44 -11.28 2.61
CA ARG A 105 13.04 -9.95 2.46
C ARG A 105 11.97 -8.97 2.01
N VAL A 106 11.93 -7.82 2.66
CA VAL A 106 11.13 -6.67 2.23
C VAL A 106 12.09 -5.55 1.87
N VAL A 107 12.00 -5.08 0.65
CA VAL A 107 12.81 -3.98 0.14
C VAL A 107 11.88 -2.79 -0.08
N VAL A 108 12.26 -1.61 0.40
CA VAL A 108 11.44 -0.41 0.35
C VAL A 108 12.17 0.71 -0.38
N HIS A 109 11.52 1.25 -1.41
CA HIS A 109 11.99 2.42 -2.13
C HIS A 109 11.37 3.69 -1.50
N SER A 110 12.22 4.50 -0.86
CA SER A 110 11.83 5.78 -0.24
C SER A 110 12.71 6.92 -0.77
N GLY A 111 12.10 7.90 -1.42
CA GLY A 111 12.79 9.01 -2.08
C GLY A 111 13.81 8.51 -3.09
N LYS A 112 15.08 8.87 -2.93
CA LYS A 112 16.20 8.43 -3.79
C LYS A 112 16.91 7.18 -3.28
N LYS A 113 16.38 6.51 -2.25
CA LYS A 113 17.05 5.43 -1.56
C LYS A 113 16.24 4.14 -1.58
N LEU A 114 16.95 3.04 -1.62
CA LEU A 114 16.38 1.69 -1.51
C LEU A 114 16.91 1.06 -0.22
N TYR A 115 16.00 0.64 0.63
CA TYR A 115 16.31 0.08 1.95
C TYR A 115 15.89 -1.38 2.06
N LEU A 116 16.67 -2.17 2.79
CA LEU A 116 16.28 -3.48 3.26
C LEU A 116 15.58 -3.36 4.61
N TRP A 117 14.39 -3.90 4.72
CA TRP A 117 13.72 -4.14 5.99
C TRP A 117 14.15 -5.51 6.52
N HIS A 118 15.37 -5.57 7.11
CA HIS A 118 16.03 -6.82 7.48
C HIS A 118 15.33 -7.57 8.61
N ASP A 119 14.67 -6.84 9.52
CA ASP A 119 14.03 -7.39 10.70
C ASP A 119 12.53 -7.74 10.50
N TYR A 120 12.04 -7.75 9.24
CA TYR A 120 10.67 -8.20 8.99
C TYR A 120 10.42 -9.58 9.67
N PRO A 121 9.34 -9.78 10.42
CA PRO A 121 8.14 -8.92 10.54
C PRO A 121 8.17 -7.86 11.65
N TYR A 122 9.25 -7.62 12.37
CA TYR A 122 9.33 -6.58 13.40
C TYR A 122 9.26 -5.18 12.77
N SER A 123 8.79 -4.20 13.56
CA SER A 123 8.77 -2.80 13.12
C SER A 123 10.18 -2.21 13.07
N ILE A 124 10.43 -1.29 12.12
CA ILE A 124 11.73 -0.64 11.96
C ILE A 124 11.61 0.87 12.12
N ASN A 125 12.47 1.48 12.94
CA ASN A 125 12.46 2.90 13.30
C ASN A 125 11.13 3.38 13.91
N ILE A 126 10.32 2.48 14.42
CA ILE A 126 9.05 2.81 15.11
C ILE A 126 9.22 2.50 16.60
N SER A 127 8.91 3.49 17.43
CA SER A 127 8.91 3.29 18.90
C SER A 127 7.71 2.44 19.32
N THR A 128 7.95 1.55 20.24
CA THR A 128 6.95 0.65 20.85
C THR A 128 7.10 0.72 22.36
N THR A 129 5.99 0.60 23.09
CA THR A 129 5.99 0.59 24.54
C THR A 129 5.52 -0.75 25.07
N LYS A 130 6.27 -1.35 26.00
CA LYS A 130 5.86 -2.56 26.73
C LYS A 130 5.97 -2.36 28.22
N ALA A 131 5.03 -2.95 28.95
CA ALA A 131 5.05 -3.01 30.40
C ALA A 131 5.97 -4.16 30.88
N VAL A 132 6.81 -3.87 31.84
CA VAL A 132 7.68 -4.85 32.52
C VAL A 132 7.61 -4.62 34.02
N SER A 133 7.65 -5.70 34.82
CA SER A 133 7.68 -5.58 36.28
C SER A 133 9.13 -5.38 36.75
N ALA A 134 9.35 -4.46 37.68
CA ALA A 134 10.63 -4.26 38.33
C ALA A 134 10.96 -5.45 39.26
N PRO A 135 12.10 -6.12 39.07
CA PRO A 135 12.55 -7.19 39.96
C PRO A 135 13.03 -6.62 41.29
N GLU A 136 13.45 -7.48 42.20
CA GLU A 136 14.18 -7.09 43.42
C GLU A 136 15.45 -6.29 43.05
N PRO A 137 15.75 -5.17 43.75
CA PRO A 137 16.93 -4.38 43.43
C PRO A 137 18.22 -5.15 43.69
N THR A 138 19.19 -5.05 42.80
CA THR A 138 20.46 -5.75 42.87
C THR A 138 21.50 -5.03 43.78
N GLN A 139 21.36 -3.70 43.92
CA GLN A 139 22.25 -2.85 44.72
C GLN A 139 21.47 -1.65 45.25
N SER A 140 21.95 -1.11 46.40
CA SER A 140 21.46 0.17 46.94
C SER A 140 22.65 1.05 47.31
N ASN A 141 22.59 2.33 46.96
CA ASN A 141 23.57 3.36 47.28
C ASN A 141 22.89 4.58 47.84
N GLU A 142 23.46 5.20 48.89
CA GLU A 142 22.98 6.44 49.45
C GLU A 142 23.76 7.64 48.89
N VAL A 143 23.07 8.55 48.19
CA VAL A 143 23.64 9.77 47.60
C VAL A 143 22.85 10.97 48.10
N GLY A 144 23.50 11.88 48.83
CA GLY A 144 22.86 13.10 49.31
C GLY A 144 21.66 12.90 50.26
N GLY A 145 21.64 11.76 51.01
CA GLY A 145 20.53 11.42 51.93
C GLY A 145 19.33 10.76 51.25
N VAL A 146 19.44 10.40 49.95
CA VAL A 146 18.45 9.64 49.20
C VAL A 146 19.03 8.28 48.86
N THR A 147 18.29 7.21 49.18
CA THR A 147 18.68 5.83 48.80
C THR A 147 18.29 5.57 47.34
N LEU A 148 19.29 5.30 46.51
CA LEU A 148 19.10 4.91 45.12
C LEU A 148 19.21 3.37 44.98
N TYR A 149 18.25 2.77 44.36
CA TYR A 149 18.20 1.32 44.05
C TYR A 149 18.54 1.05 42.61
N THR A 150 19.38 0.05 42.37
CA THR A 150 19.75 -0.40 41.01
C THR A 150 19.02 -1.68 40.68
N TYR A 151 18.29 -1.66 39.59
CA TYR A 151 17.53 -2.78 39.02
C TYR A 151 18.17 -3.26 37.73
N ASN A 152 18.30 -4.57 37.57
CA ASN A 152 18.70 -5.20 36.32
C ASN A 152 17.50 -5.99 35.77
N ILE A 153 16.82 -5.42 34.76
CA ILE A 153 15.58 -5.92 34.19
C ILE A 153 15.91 -6.68 32.90
N ASN A 154 15.56 -7.95 32.84
CA ASN A 154 15.71 -8.74 31.62
C ASN A 154 14.47 -8.53 30.73
N LEU A 155 14.69 -7.99 29.52
CA LEU A 155 13.63 -7.76 28.55
C LEU A 155 13.42 -9.04 27.75
N ALA A 156 12.25 -9.68 27.88
CA ALA A 156 11.89 -10.91 27.18
C ALA A 156 11.61 -10.71 25.69
N PHE A 157 11.64 -9.47 25.19
CA PHE A 157 11.32 -9.09 23.82
C PHE A 157 12.55 -8.58 23.06
N LYS A 158 12.41 -8.45 21.73
CA LYS A 158 13.44 -7.87 20.87
C LYS A 158 13.52 -6.36 21.11
N CYS A 159 14.71 -5.85 21.39
CA CYS A 159 14.98 -4.45 21.62
C CYS A 159 16.34 -4.08 21.04
N GLU A 160 16.38 -3.06 20.20
CA GLU A 160 17.61 -2.53 19.59
C GLU A 160 18.14 -1.30 20.34
N GLY A 161 17.28 -0.56 21.02
CA GLY A 161 17.66 0.59 21.84
C GLY A 161 16.49 1.13 22.65
N ILE A 162 16.76 1.64 23.85
CA ILE A 162 15.76 2.20 24.77
C ILE A 162 15.63 3.70 24.51
N ILE A 163 14.39 4.21 24.48
CA ILE A 163 14.09 5.64 24.36
C ILE A 163 13.87 6.22 25.76
N SER A 164 12.94 5.63 26.51
CA SER A 164 12.54 6.11 27.83
C SER A 164 11.97 4.98 28.68
N VAL A 165 12.00 5.20 30.01
CA VAL A 165 11.34 4.33 30.98
C VAL A 165 10.49 5.19 31.88
N LYS A 166 9.23 4.78 32.08
CA LYS A 166 8.25 5.49 32.92
C LYS A 166 7.62 4.52 33.90
N LEU A 167 7.21 5.02 35.05
CA LEU A 167 6.25 4.30 35.90
C LEU A 167 4.87 4.30 35.22
N GLN A 168 4.09 3.26 35.41
CA GLN A 168 2.72 3.21 34.91
C GLN A 168 1.84 4.34 35.46
N SER A 169 2.23 4.94 36.57
CA SER A 169 1.65 6.16 37.12
C SER A 169 1.91 7.45 36.31
N GLY A 170 2.76 7.36 35.26
CA GLY A 170 3.04 8.45 34.31
C GLY A 170 4.32 9.27 34.58
N SER A 171 5.02 9.08 35.68
CA SER A 171 6.28 9.78 35.96
C SER A 171 7.45 9.25 35.15
N ASN A 172 8.20 10.12 34.47
CA ASN A 172 9.45 9.72 33.81
C ASN A 172 10.52 9.35 34.84
N ILE A 173 11.19 8.23 34.63
CA ILE A 173 12.30 7.82 35.49
C ILE A 173 13.60 8.34 34.87
N THR A 174 14.27 9.22 35.58
CA THR A 174 15.52 9.88 35.12
C THR A 174 16.79 9.03 35.29
N GLY A 175 16.67 7.79 35.75
CA GLY A 175 17.80 6.95 36.15
C GLY A 175 18.15 5.78 35.24
N VAL A 176 17.78 5.79 33.95
CA VAL A 176 18.19 4.74 32.98
C VAL A 176 19.70 4.83 32.78
N SER A 177 20.43 3.84 33.30
CA SER A 177 21.89 3.83 33.26
C SER A 177 22.43 3.25 31.98
N SER A 178 21.90 2.10 31.54
CA SER A 178 22.31 1.45 30.28
C SER A 178 21.38 0.31 29.90
N PHE A 179 21.41 -0.01 28.62
CA PHE A 179 20.79 -1.20 28.05
C PHE A 179 21.84 -2.01 27.27
N ASN A 180 21.98 -3.28 27.61
CA ASN A 180 22.84 -4.20 26.90
C ASN A 180 22.01 -5.08 25.97
N LYS A 181 22.12 -4.84 24.65
CA LYS A 181 21.41 -5.57 23.59
C LYS A 181 21.69 -7.08 23.60
N THR A 182 22.94 -7.49 23.85
CA THR A 182 23.35 -8.90 23.81
C THR A 182 22.73 -9.71 24.94
N THR A 183 22.73 -9.17 26.16
CA THR A 183 22.12 -9.82 27.31
C THR A 183 20.67 -9.46 27.53
N LYS A 184 20.14 -8.54 26.70
CA LYS A 184 18.79 -7.96 26.84
C LYS A 184 18.50 -7.37 28.22
N THR A 185 19.52 -6.84 28.90
CA THR A 185 19.42 -6.34 30.26
C THR A 185 19.36 -4.81 30.26
N LEU A 186 18.29 -4.27 30.82
CA LEU A 186 18.12 -2.86 31.11
C LEU A 186 18.58 -2.61 32.56
N SER A 187 19.56 -1.74 32.75
CA SER A 187 20.01 -1.28 34.08
C SER A 187 19.42 0.08 34.38
N LEU A 188 18.71 0.17 35.50
CA LEU A 188 18.00 1.33 35.97
C LEU A 188 18.43 1.63 37.39
N THR A 189 18.76 2.92 37.70
CA THR A 189 19.05 3.36 39.05
C THR A 189 18.05 4.47 39.44
N SER A 190 17.22 4.24 40.45
CA SER A 190 16.17 5.16 40.82
C SER A 190 15.84 5.09 42.32
N SER A 191 15.36 6.17 42.88
CA SER A 191 14.76 6.21 44.21
C SER A 191 13.22 6.11 44.17
N GLU A 192 12.64 6.18 43.00
CA GLU A 192 11.18 6.24 42.77
C GLU A 192 10.56 4.87 42.41
N VAL A 193 11.39 3.87 42.12
CA VAL A 193 10.95 2.54 41.72
C VAL A 193 11.04 1.57 42.88
N GLY A 194 9.97 0.82 43.13
CA GLY A 194 9.91 -0.29 44.07
C GLY A 194 9.88 -1.63 43.38
N GLU A 195 10.17 -2.70 44.14
CA GLU A 195 9.99 -4.08 43.68
C GLU A 195 8.51 -4.32 43.32
N GLY A 196 8.26 -4.90 42.14
CA GLY A 196 6.94 -5.21 41.66
C GLY A 196 6.24 -4.05 40.94
N ASP A 197 6.83 -2.86 40.89
CA ASP A 197 6.28 -1.73 40.14
C ASP A 197 6.25 -2.06 38.64
N ILE A 198 5.20 -1.62 37.98
CA ILE A 198 5.06 -1.75 36.52
C ILE A 198 5.72 -0.57 35.84
N LEU A 199 6.73 -0.89 35.04
CA LEU A 199 7.48 0.08 34.24
C LEU A 199 7.04 -0.01 32.78
N GLU A 200 6.76 1.14 32.17
CA GLU A 200 6.55 1.25 30.72
C GLU A 200 7.89 1.57 30.06
N VAL A 201 8.41 0.62 29.29
CA VAL A 201 9.65 0.77 28.52
C VAL A 201 9.31 1.12 27.10
N GLU A 202 9.73 2.31 26.66
CA GLU A 202 9.64 2.74 25.26
C GLU A 202 10.97 2.44 24.55
N TYR A 203 10.90 1.74 23.43
CA TYR A 203 12.06 1.18 22.72
C TYR A 203 11.82 1.00 21.23
N TYR A 204 12.90 0.70 20.48
CA TYR A 204 12.83 0.28 19.09
C TYR A 204 13.01 -1.23 18.97
N GLU A 205 12.12 -1.93 18.25
CA GLU A 205 12.24 -3.36 17.91
C GLU A 205 13.30 -3.60 16.83
N GLY A 206 13.38 -2.71 15.85
CA GLY A 206 14.34 -2.68 14.77
C GLY A 206 14.74 -1.26 14.42
N ILE A 207 15.94 -1.08 13.95
CA ILE A 207 16.50 0.19 13.49
C ILE A 207 17.23 0.01 12.18
N THR A 208 17.08 1.00 11.27
CA THR A 208 17.83 1.01 10.01
C THR A 208 19.30 1.26 10.26
N THR A 209 20.16 0.39 9.76
CA THR A 209 21.61 0.52 9.80
C THR A 209 22.16 0.98 8.45
N SER A 210 23.46 1.31 8.39
CA SER A 210 24.12 1.63 7.12
C SER A 210 24.15 0.45 6.15
N ALA A 211 24.10 -0.79 6.66
CA ALA A 211 24.05 -2.01 5.85
C ALA A 211 22.68 -2.22 5.18
N ASP A 212 21.64 -1.60 5.69
CA ASP A 212 20.28 -1.70 5.13
C ASP A 212 20.05 -0.75 3.97
N LEU A 213 20.93 0.23 3.76
CA LEU A 213 20.91 1.07 2.57
C LEU A 213 21.49 0.30 1.37
N LEU A 214 20.60 -0.30 0.58
CA LEU A 214 20.99 -1.11 -0.57
C LEU A 214 21.47 -0.25 -1.76
N TYR A 215 20.76 0.87 -2.03
CA TYR A 215 21.04 1.74 -3.19
C TYR A 215 20.65 3.19 -2.88
N SER A 216 21.42 4.17 -3.40
CA SER A 216 21.28 5.57 -2.99
C SER A 216 20.95 6.55 -4.12
N THR A 217 20.80 6.07 -5.35
CA THR A 217 20.56 6.91 -6.55
C THR A 217 19.34 6.48 -7.35
N MET A 218 18.30 6.05 -6.66
CA MET A 218 16.99 5.74 -7.25
C MET A 218 16.37 6.98 -7.90
N ASN A 219 15.46 6.76 -8.82
CA ASN A 219 14.63 7.80 -9.38
C ASN A 219 13.44 8.08 -8.43
N GLU A 220 13.01 9.33 -8.33
CA GLU A 220 11.83 9.74 -7.56
C GLU A 220 10.55 9.46 -8.39
N HIS A 221 10.33 8.19 -8.67
CA HIS A 221 9.24 7.68 -9.47
C HIS A 221 8.82 6.30 -8.94
N ARG A 222 7.54 5.94 -9.13
CA ARG A 222 7.05 4.59 -8.77
C ARG A 222 7.92 3.54 -9.44
N SER A 223 8.42 2.61 -8.64
CA SER A 223 9.21 1.49 -9.12
C SER A 223 8.33 0.28 -9.37
N GLU A 224 8.62 -0.43 -10.45
CA GLU A 224 8.06 -1.73 -10.74
C GLU A 224 9.09 -2.84 -10.53
N TYR A 225 8.64 -4.05 -10.35
CA TYR A 225 9.50 -5.19 -10.09
C TYR A 225 8.98 -6.48 -10.69
N PHE A 226 9.89 -7.42 -10.84
CA PHE A 226 9.56 -8.81 -11.13
C PHE A 226 10.56 -9.73 -10.44
N ILE A 227 10.16 -10.98 -10.22
CA ILE A 227 11.03 -12.02 -9.68
C ILE A 227 11.33 -13.01 -10.82
N PHE A 228 12.61 -13.23 -11.07
CA PHE A 228 13.05 -14.15 -12.10
C PHE A 228 14.22 -14.99 -11.60
N ASN A 229 14.13 -16.31 -11.69
CA ASN A 229 15.14 -17.25 -11.20
C ASN A 229 15.54 -17.00 -9.72
N ASN A 230 14.58 -16.68 -8.87
CA ASN A 230 14.77 -16.31 -7.45
C ASN A 230 15.63 -15.04 -7.21
N LEU A 231 15.74 -14.17 -8.19
CA LEU A 231 16.34 -12.85 -8.08
C LEU A 231 15.25 -11.80 -8.21
N LEU A 232 15.35 -10.73 -7.44
CA LEU A 232 14.47 -9.57 -7.52
C LEU A 232 15.07 -8.55 -8.48
N TYR A 233 14.33 -8.18 -9.50
CA TYR A 233 14.68 -7.11 -10.44
C TYR A 233 13.78 -5.92 -10.23
N ILE A 234 14.37 -4.71 -10.24
CA ILE A 234 13.66 -3.44 -9.99
C ILE A 234 13.96 -2.47 -11.12
N ILE A 235 12.93 -1.80 -11.63
CA ILE A 235 13.04 -0.70 -12.59
C ILE A 235 12.32 0.53 -12.04
N ASP A 236 12.87 1.73 -12.29
CA ASP A 236 12.32 2.99 -11.78
C ASP A 236 12.33 4.13 -12.83
N GLY A 237 12.56 3.80 -14.11
CA GLY A 237 12.68 4.79 -15.18
C GLY A 237 14.07 5.44 -15.32
N LYS A 238 15.04 4.98 -14.52
CA LYS A 238 16.45 5.40 -14.57
C LYS A 238 17.40 4.24 -14.35
N ASN A 239 17.04 3.35 -13.43
CA ASN A 239 17.85 2.23 -13.01
C ASN A 239 17.19 0.91 -13.38
N TYR A 240 18.01 -0.08 -13.71
CA TYR A 240 17.62 -1.47 -13.82
C TYR A 240 18.54 -2.29 -12.91
N LEU A 241 18.01 -2.74 -11.79
CA LEU A 241 18.77 -3.34 -10.68
C LEU A 241 18.41 -4.82 -10.51
N VAL A 242 19.37 -5.61 -10.04
CA VAL A 242 19.19 -6.99 -9.59
C VAL A 242 19.63 -7.14 -8.14
N TYR A 243 18.81 -7.80 -7.32
CA TYR A 243 19.04 -8.08 -5.92
C TYR A 243 18.90 -9.57 -5.64
N ASP A 244 19.92 -10.19 -5.05
CA ASP A 244 19.95 -11.63 -4.77
C ASP A 244 19.57 -11.99 -3.31
N GLY A 245 19.34 -10.99 -2.48
CA GLY A 245 19.05 -11.13 -1.05
C GLY A 245 20.22 -10.72 -0.16
N GLU A 246 21.41 -10.53 -0.75
CA GLU A 246 22.62 -10.06 -0.09
C GLU A 246 23.17 -8.78 -0.76
N GLU A 247 23.28 -8.78 -2.08
CA GLU A 247 23.88 -7.69 -2.86
C GLU A 247 22.91 -7.18 -3.92
N ILE A 248 22.88 -5.87 -4.13
CA ILE A 248 22.16 -5.21 -5.21
C ILE A 248 23.16 -4.54 -6.16
N ILE A 249 23.00 -4.77 -7.46
CA ILE A 249 23.82 -4.16 -8.49
C ILE A 249 22.96 -3.73 -9.68
N PRO A 250 23.37 -2.68 -10.45
CA PRO A 250 22.82 -2.43 -11.78
C PRO A 250 23.05 -3.64 -12.70
N VAL A 251 22.01 -4.05 -13.44
CA VAL A 251 22.09 -5.21 -14.36
C VAL A 251 23.15 -5.01 -15.44
N VAL A 252 23.44 -3.77 -15.81
CA VAL A 252 24.50 -3.43 -16.79
C VAL A 252 25.93 -3.62 -16.26
N ASN A 253 26.10 -3.85 -14.96
CA ASN A 253 27.41 -4.05 -14.36
C ASN A 253 27.91 -5.51 -14.55
N TYR A 254 29.25 -5.67 -14.55
CA TYR A 254 29.89 -6.96 -14.66
C TYR A 254 30.25 -7.53 -13.26
N GLY A 255 29.26 -7.66 -12.40
CA GLY A 255 29.47 -8.27 -11.08
C GLY A 255 29.86 -9.74 -11.20
N ASP A 256 30.66 -10.24 -10.27
CA ASP A 256 31.11 -11.65 -10.29
C ASP A 256 29.96 -12.65 -10.08
N LYS A 257 28.97 -12.28 -9.26
CA LYS A 257 27.81 -13.13 -8.97
C LYS A 257 26.74 -13.10 -10.06
N HIS A 258 26.47 -11.93 -10.62
CA HIS A 258 25.41 -11.69 -11.60
C HIS A 258 25.97 -10.89 -12.78
N PRO A 259 26.84 -11.53 -13.61
CA PRO A 259 27.42 -10.85 -14.77
C PRO A 259 26.35 -10.60 -15.83
N VAL A 260 26.41 -9.41 -16.46
CA VAL A 260 25.60 -9.15 -17.64
C VAL A 260 25.92 -10.16 -18.74
N TYR A 261 24.90 -10.67 -19.44
CA TYR A 261 25.08 -11.66 -20.48
C TYR A 261 25.87 -11.10 -21.67
N VAL A 262 26.98 -11.76 -21.99
CA VAL A 262 27.82 -11.42 -23.15
C VAL A 262 27.51 -12.41 -24.27
N PRO A 263 26.83 -11.99 -25.37
CA PRO A 263 26.40 -12.86 -26.44
C PRO A 263 27.56 -13.39 -27.27
N THR A 264 27.41 -14.61 -27.76
CA THR A 264 28.31 -15.19 -28.77
C THR A 264 27.76 -14.85 -30.15
N THR A 265 28.24 -13.77 -30.75
CA THR A 265 27.69 -13.29 -32.03
C THR A 265 28.08 -14.16 -33.21
N TYR A 266 29.28 -14.77 -33.17
CA TYR A 266 29.70 -15.74 -34.17
C TYR A 266 30.28 -16.98 -33.49
N ILE A 267 29.90 -18.15 -33.97
CA ILE A 267 30.30 -19.45 -33.39
C ILE A 267 31.14 -20.23 -34.40
N ASN A 268 32.26 -20.82 -33.91
CA ASN A 268 33.11 -21.75 -34.67
C ASN A 268 33.55 -21.22 -36.04
N ILE A 269 33.90 -19.95 -36.12
CA ILE A 269 34.41 -19.37 -37.37
C ILE A 269 35.89 -19.76 -37.61
N VAL A 270 36.32 -19.67 -38.87
CA VAL A 270 37.74 -19.89 -39.20
C VAL A 270 38.59 -18.74 -38.68
N PRO A 271 39.88 -18.96 -38.38
CA PRO A 271 40.79 -17.92 -37.85
C PRO A 271 40.86 -16.59 -38.67
N SER A 272 40.64 -16.69 -39.98
CA SER A 272 40.60 -15.49 -40.85
C SER A 272 39.40 -14.56 -40.58
N GLY A 273 38.44 -14.96 -39.76
CA GLY A 273 37.21 -14.21 -39.49
C GLY A 273 36.10 -14.51 -40.52
N GLU A 274 36.39 -15.23 -41.57
CA GLU A 274 35.37 -15.65 -42.52
C GLU A 274 34.59 -16.83 -41.98
N ASN A 275 33.26 -16.82 -42.15
CA ASN A 275 32.40 -17.96 -41.86
C ASN A 275 31.93 -18.62 -43.15
N ALA A 276 31.78 -19.96 -43.11
CA ALA A 276 31.21 -20.73 -44.24
C ALA A 276 29.81 -20.23 -44.62
N ASP A 277 29.06 -19.71 -43.62
CA ASP A 277 27.78 -19.04 -43.79
C ASP A 277 27.93 -17.53 -43.60
N ALA A 278 28.76 -16.87 -44.41
CA ALA A 278 29.07 -15.45 -44.28
C ALA A 278 27.83 -14.57 -44.06
N GLY A 279 27.85 -13.78 -43.00
CA GLY A 279 26.78 -12.85 -42.65
C GLY A 279 25.69 -13.41 -41.73
N LYS A 280 25.80 -14.64 -41.22
CA LYS A 280 24.86 -15.17 -40.20
C LYS A 280 25.42 -14.96 -38.80
N GLU A 281 24.80 -14.09 -38.06
CA GLU A 281 25.03 -13.98 -36.63
C GLU A 281 24.38 -15.17 -35.87
N TYR A 282 25.07 -15.68 -34.83
CA TYR A 282 24.56 -16.76 -33.99
C TYR A 282 23.63 -16.27 -32.90
N GLU A 283 24.08 -15.22 -32.17
CA GLU A 283 23.26 -14.50 -31.18
C GLU A 283 23.27 -13.00 -31.51
N GLN A 284 22.17 -12.32 -31.16
CA GLN A 284 22.07 -10.88 -31.33
C GLN A 284 23.03 -10.15 -30.36
N ARG A 285 23.45 -8.96 -30.74
CA ARG A 285 24.11 -8.04 -29.81
C ARG A 285 23.19 -7.73 -28.66
N ASN A 286 23.77 -7.71 -27.43
CA ASN A 286 23.04 -7.30 -26.24
C ASN A 286 23.12 -5.78 -26.09
N ILE A 287 21.98 -5.11 -25.97
CA ILE A 287 21.92 -3.64 -25.81
C ILE A 287 22.38 -3.18 -24.42
N LEU A 288 22.45 -4.07 -23.43
CA LEU A 288 22.91 -3.77 -22.08
C LEU A 288 24.42 -3.80 -21.91
N THR A 289 25.17 -4.22 -22.94
CA THR A 289 26.63 -4.33 -22.87
C THR A 289 27.30 -4.14 -24.22
N PRO A 290 28.43 -3.39 -24.31
CA PRO A 290 29.22 -3.32 -25.52
C PRO A 290 30.02 -4.60 -25.80
N ARG A 291 30.05 -5.56 -24.85
CA ARG A 291 30.83 -6.79 -24.97
C ARG A 291 30.11 -7.85 -25.80
N PHE A 292 30.93 -8.58 -26.56
CA PHE A 292 30.45 -9.72 -27.36
C PHE A 292 31.57 -10.74 -27.50
N LYS A 293 31.23 -11.96 -27.88
CA LYS A 293 32.16 -13.06 -28.07
C LYS A 293 32.14 -13.58 -29.51
N HIS A 294 33.34 -13.96 -29.98
CA HIS A 294 33.48 -14.84 -31.14
C HIS A 294 34.19 -16.13 -30.71
N THR A 295 33.76 -17.24 -31.23
CA THR A 295 34.48 -18.49 -31.05
C THR A 295 35.07 -18.95 -32.36
N PHE A 296 36.31 -19.47 -32.30
CA PHE A 296 37.11 -19.84 -33.47
C PHE A 296 37.51 -21.33 -33.38
N VAL A 297 37.57 -21.95 -34.54
CA VAL A 297 38.13 -23.29 -34.67
C VAL A 297 39.65 -23.22 -34.57
N ALA A 298 40.25 -24.08 -33.74
CA ALA A 298 41.69 -24.19 -33.67
C ALA A 298 42.18 -25.26 -34.69
N ASP A 299 43.07 -24.86 -35.62
CA ASP A 299 43.59 -25.75 -36.68
C ASP A 299 44.94 -26.41 -36.35
N GLY A 300 45.50 -26.03 -35.21
CA GLY A 300 46.83 -26.50 -34.74
C GLY A 300 48.02 -25.66 -35.24
N THR A 301 47.83 -24.76 -36.16
CA THR A 301 48.91 -24.02 -36.85
C THR A 301 48.74 -22.52 -36.79
N THR A 302 47.50 -21.99 -36.89
CA THR A 302 47.23 -20.58 -36.94
C THR A 302 47.30 -19.96 -35.56
N LYS A 303 48.00 -18.85 -35.49
CA LYS A 303 48.15 -18.04 -34.24
C LYS A 303 47.33 -16.77 -34.30
N THR A 304 46.88 -16.34 -35.46
CA THR A 304 46.19 -15.07 -35.64
C THR A 304 44.73 -15.29 -35.92
N PHE A 305 43.88 -14.57 -35.16
CA PHE A 305 42.40 -14.66 -35.22
C PHE A 305 41.86 -13.26 -35.51
N TYR A 306 40.95 -13.14 -36.46
CA TYR A 306 40.30 -11.92 -36.85
C TYR A 306 38.83 -11.93 -36.43
N MET A 307 38.49 -10.92 -35.61
CA MET A 307 37.06 -10.66 -35.33
C MET A 307 36.38 -10.17 -36.62
N ASN A 308 35.07 -10.45 -36.75
CA ASN A 308 34.30 -9.90 -37.88
C ASN A 308 33.96 -8.40 -37.69
N GLU A 309 34.72 -7.75 -36.83
CA GLU A 309 34.52 -6.38 -36.39
C GLU A 309 35.88 -5.66 -36.34
N ASN A 310 35.93 -4.47 -36.89
CA ASN A 310 37.10 -3.57 -36.86
C ASN A 310 36.90 -2.43 -35.86
N ASN A 311 37.97 -1.73 -35.48
CA ASN A 311 37.91 -0.64 -34.52
C ASN A 311 37.28 -1.05 -33.20
N LEU A 312 37.82 -2.09 -32.58
CA LEU A 312 37.43 -2.56 -31.26
C LEU A 312 37.88 -1.54 -30.20
N ASP A 313 37.06 -1.40 -29.13
CA ASP A 313 37.46 -0.59 -27.97
C ASP A 313 38.51 -1.31 -27.13
N SER A 314 38.31 -2.60 -26.92
CA SER A 314 39.21 -3.45 -26.13
C SER A 314 38.96 -4.94 -26.42
N VAL A 315 40.00 -5.76 -26.09
CA VAL A 315 39.83 -7.23 -25.92
C VAL A 315 39.80 -7.52 -24.44
N VAL A 316 38.63 -8.04 -23.97
CA VAL A 316 38.38 -8.26 -22.56
C VAL A 316 39.03 -9.54 -22.08
N SER A 317 38.95 -10.60 -22.87
CA SER A 317 39.55 -11.90 -22.56
C SER A 317 39.77 -12.74 -23.80
N VAL A 318 40.81 -13.55 -23.76
CA VAL A 318 41.08 -14.60 -24.73
C VAL A 318 41.21 -15.90 -24.00
N LYS A 319 40.41 -16.90 -24.37
CA LYS A 319 40.45 -18.24 -23.78
C LYS A 319 40.82 -19.27 -24.84
N VAL A 320 41.64 -20.24 -24.45
CA VAL A 320 41.96 -21.44 -25.22
C VAL A 320 41.49 -22.67 -24.45
N TYR A 321 40.53 -23.40 -25.03
CA TYR A 321 39.87 -24.55 -24.36
C TYR A 321 39.35 -24.21 -22.97
N GLY A 322 38.69 -23.04 -22.82
CA GLY A 322 38.13 -22.58 -21.55
C GLY A 322 39.11 -21.93 -20.58
N THR A 323 40.44 -22.06 -20.84
CA THR A 323 41.47 -21.47 -19.98
C THR A 323 41.77 -20.03 -20.46
N THR A 324 41.58 -19.06 -19.55
CA THR A 324 41.87 -17.64 -19.82
C THR A 324 43.40 -17.45 -19.93
N LEU A 325 43.84 -16.85 -21.02
CA LEU A 325 45.25 -16.48 -21.24
C LEU A 325 45.60 -15.19 -20.53
N ALA A 326 46.84 -15.11 -20.01
CA ALA A 326 47.41 -13.88 -19.50
C ALA A 326 47.62 -12.88 -20.66
N ALA A 327 47.49 -11.57 -20.41
CA ALA A 327 47.67 -10.53 -21.44
C ALA A 327 49.03 -10.59 -22.16
N SER A 328 50.07 -11.13 -21.53
CA SER A 328 51.38 -11.33 -22.14
C SER A 328 51.43 -12.47 -23.16
N ALA A 329 50.42 -13.34 -23.24
CA ALA A 329 50.35 -14.51 -24.11
C ALA A 329 49.83 -14.21 -25.51
N TYR A 330 49.37 -12.97 -25.78
CA TYR A 330 48.85 -12.55 -27.08
C TYR A 330 49.10 -11.05 -27.31
N THR A 331 48.97 -10.66 -28.55
CA THR A 331 49.03 -9.24 -28.98
C THR A 331 47.72 -8.87 -29.68
N VAL A 332 47.28 -7.62 -29.56
CA VAL A 332 46.03 -7.12 -30.08
C VAL A 332 46.26 -5.94 -31.03
N ASP A 333 45.64 -6.01 -32.18
CA ASP A 333 45.50 -4.88 -33.11
C ASP A 333 44.00 -4.51 -33.17
N LEU A 334 43.60 -3.52 -32.35
CA LEU A 334 42.21 -3.11 -32.20
C LEU A 334 41.63 -2.51 -33.49
N ALA A 335 42.42 -1.82 -34.28
CA ALA A 335 41.99 -1.18 -35.52
C ALA A 335 41.51 -2.21 -36.57
N ASN A 336 42.20 -3.33 -36.62
CA ASN A 336 41.89 -4.39 -37.59
C ASN A 336 41.13 -5.59 -36.96
N GLY A 337 40.77 -5.48 -35.67
CA GLY A 337 40.09 -6.62 -34.96
C GLY A 337 40.93 -7.89 -34.91
N LYS A 338 42.27 -7.75 -34.87
CA LYS A 338 43.22 -8.87 -35.00
C LYS A 338 43.84 -9.22 -33.67
N ILE A 339 43.79 -10.47 -33.32
CA ILE A 339 44.38 -11.04 -32.08
C ILE A 339 45.39 -12.11 -32.48
N THR A 340 46.67 -11.95 -32.04
CA THR A 340 47.75 -12.89 -32.36
C THR A 340 48.24 -13.56 -31.08
N LEU A 341 48.10 -14.89 -30.96
CA LEU A 341 48.62 -15.68 -29.86
C LEU A 341 50.09 -15.99 -30.03
N ASN A 342 50.83 -16.03 -28.91
CA ASN A 342 52.23 -16.41 -28.95
C ASN A 342 52.42 -17.85 -29.40
N THR A 343 51.48 -18.75 -29.05
CA THR A 343 51.50 -20.19 -29.41
C THR A 343 50.21 -20.56 -30.11
N ALA A 344 50.30 -21.30 -31.20
CA ALA A 344 49.12 -21.82 -31.90
C ALA A 344 48.35 -22.79 -31.00
N PRO A 345 47.04 -22.64 -30.82
CA PRO A 345 46.24 -23.57 -30.05
C PRO A 345 46.21 -24.94 -30.80
N THR A 346 46.31 -26.05 -30.07
CA THR A 346 46.31 -27.38 -30.62
C THR A 346 44.97 -27.69 -31.28
N LYS A 347 44.97 -28.43 -32.40
CA LYS A 347 43.73 -28.91 -33.01
C LYS A 347 43.04 -29.87 -32.05
N PRO A 348 41.72 -29.82 -31.88
CA PRO A 348 40.99 -30.78 -31.02
C PRO A 348 41.07 -32.20 -31.63
N GLU A 349 41.15 -33.19 -30.74
CA GLU A 349 41.11 -34.58 -31.17
C GLU A 349 39.72 -34.95 -31.65
N GLU A 350 39.65 -35.68 -32.77
CA GLU A 350 38.41 -36.25 -33.28
C GLU A 350 37.95 -37.40 -32.33
N THR A 351 36.76 -37.27 -31.76
CA THR A 351 36.14 -38.35 -30.96
C THR A 351 34.98 -38.98 -31.72
N THR A 352 34.85 -40.30 -31.59
CA THR A 352 33.74 -41.04 -32.22
C THR A 352 32.62 -41.24 -31.20
N ARG A 353 31.43 -40.79 -31.52
CA ARG A 353 30.21 -41.04 -30.69
C ARG A 353 29.87 -42.53 -30.70
N THR A 354 29.30 -43.00 -29.58
CA THR A 354 28.64 -44.31 -29.52
C THR A 354 27.57 -44.39 -30.59
N GLY A 355 27.74 -45.23 -31.63
CA GLY A 355 26.90 -45.29 -32.81
C GLY A 355 27.61 -44.97 -34.12
N GLY A 356 28.92 -44.71 -34.09
CA GLY A 356 29.78 -44.65 -35.30
C GLY A 356 29.85 -43.28 -35.99
N SER A 357 29.09 -42.26 -35.55
CA SER A 357 29.25 -40.90 -36.10
C SER A 357 30.42 -40.18 -35.43
N LYS A 358 31.33 -39.67 -36.21
CA LYS A 358 32.42 -38.80 -35.75
C LYS A 358 31.89 -37.41 -35.44
N TYR A 359 32.29 -36.81 -34.32
CA TYR A 359 32.11 -35.42 -34.07
C TYR A 359 33.40 -34.84 -33.49
N GLU A 360 33.66 -33.59 -33.78
CA GLU A 360 34.75 -32.86 -33.22
C GLU A 360 34.37 -32.41 -31.80
N GLN A 361 35.16 -32.75 -30.81
CA GLN A 361 34.93 -32.30 -29.44
C GLN A 361 35.52 -30.91 -29.28
N GLY A 362 34.71 -29.97 -28.78
CA GLY A 362 35.17 -28.62 -28.48
C GLY A 362 35.44 -27.78 -29.74
N TYR A 363 34.43 -27.58 -30.55
CA TYR A 363 34.51 -26.68 -31.72
C TYR A 363 35.07 -25.30 -31.41
N ALA A 364 34.78 -24.76 -30.19
CA ALA A 364 35.33 -23.49 -29.73
C ALA A 364 36.72 -23.69 -29.14
N GLY A 365 37.72 -23.96 -29.94
CA GLY A 365 39.12 -24.02 -29.52
C GLY A 365 39.62 -22.66 -28.95
N VAL A 366 39.18 -21.56 -29.51
CA VAL A 366 39.49 -20.19 -29.05
C VAL A 366 38.22 -19.40 -28.88
N GLU A 367 38.07 -18.78 -27.70
CA GLU A 367 37.00 -17.80 -27.40
C GLU A 367 37.62 -16.44 -27.18
N ILE A 368 37.18 -15.43 -27.91
CA ILE A 368 37.63 -14.05 -27.77
C ILE A 368 36.46 -13.19 -27.39
N THR A 369 36.51 -12.56 -26.23
CA THR A 369 35.59 -11.53 -25.79
C THR A 369 36.17 -10.16 -26.07
N ALA A 370 35.47 -9.40 -26.86
CA ALA A 370 35.84 -8.03 -27.19
C ALA A 370 34.75 -7.05 -26.80
N SER A 371 35.08 -5.76 -26.72
CA SER A 371 34.17 -4.65 -26.52
C SER A 371 34.23 -3.73 -27.75
N LYS A 372 33.04 -3.29 -28.17
CA LYS A 372 32.88 -2.30 -29.20
C LYS A 372 31.66 -1.45 -28.99
N THR A 373 31.88 -0.17 -28.79
CA THR A 373 30.83 0.84 -28.84
C THR A 373 30.22 0.89 -30.24
N LEU A 374 28.90 0.83 -30.37
CA LEU A 374 28.25 0.82 -31.65
C LEU A 374 28.53 2.06 -32.50
N LYS A 375 28.60 1.82 -33.81
CA LYS A 375 29.09 2.77 -34.85
C LYS A 375 28.40 4.12 -34.86
N THR A 376 29.14 5.07 -35.46
CA THR A 376 28.61 6.27 -36.08
C THR A 376 27.58 5.87 -37.17
N ILE A 377 26.31 6.12 -36.93
CA ILE A 377 25.23 6.03 -37.91
C ILE A 377 24.96 7.47 -38.37
N ASP A 378 25.08 7.73 -39.67
CA ASP A 378 24.85 9.06 -40.26
C ASP A 378 25.65 10.22 -39.59
N GLY A 379 26.87 9.91 -39.17
CA GLY A 379 27.75 10.91 -38.50
C GLY A 379 27.52 11.07 -36.99
N VAL A 380 26.60 10.37 -36.38
CA VAL A 380 26.36 10.36 -34.94
C VAL A 380 26.98 9.12 -34.30
N THR A 381 27.90 9.32 -33.37
CA THR A 381 28.47 8.24 -32.57
C THR A 381 27.47 7.86 -31.50
N VAL A 382 26.97 6.65 -31.56
CA VAL A 382 26.04 6.09 -30.53
C VAL A 382 26.88 5.44 -29.44
N ASN A 383 26.79 5.97 -28.22
CA ASN A 383 27.40 5.35 -27.05
C ASN A 383 26.54 4.15 -26.58
N MET A 384 27.19 3.10 -26.12
CA MET A 384 26.46 1.92 -25.56
C MET A 384 25.66 2.25 -24.31
N ASP A 385 26.10 3.25 -23.51
CA ASP A 385 25.33 3.70 -22.37
C ASP A 385 23.99 4.29 -22.81
N ASP A 386 23.97 5.05 -23.91
CA ASP A 386 22.75 5.62 -24.50
C ASP A 386 21.80 4.50 -25.01
N ILE A 387 22.35 3.38 -25.48
CA ILE A 387 21.56 2.24 -25.92
C ILE A 387 21.00 1.47 -24.73
N ALA A 388 21.75 1.32 -23.65
CA ALA A 388 21.27 0.68 -22.42
C ALA A 388 20.08 1.46 -21.81
N GLU A 389 19.99 2.77 -22.06
CA GLU A 389 18.85 3.61 -21.66
C GLU A 389 17.53 3.18 -22.30
N LEU A 390 17.54 2.43 -23.40
CA LEU A 390 16.32 1.80 -23.95
C LEU A 390 15.60 0.95 -22.90
N ILE A 391 16.35 0.29 -22.04
CA ILE A 391 15.81 -0.57 -20.97
C ILE A 391 15.80 0.14 -19.63
N THR A 392 16.88 0.83 -19.24
CA THR A 392 16.97 1.45 -17.90
C THR A 392 15.97 2.58 -17.69
N LYS A 393 15.53 3.25 -18.78
CA LYS A 393 14.47 4.27 -18.75
C LYS A 393 13.05 3.68 -18.79
N CYS A 394 12.88 2.37 -18.92
CA CYS A 394 11.56 1.76 -18.83
C CYS A 394 10.99 1.90 -17.42
N THR A 395 9.68 2.15 -17.33
CA THR A 395 8.95 2.32 -16.07
C THR A 395 8.01 1.16 -15.78
N LEU A 396 7.74 0.32 -16.75
CA LEU A 396 6.78 -0.77 -16.69
C LEU A 396 7.43 -2.10 -17.07
N CYS A 397 7.10 -3.16 -16.37
CA CYS A 397 7.58 -4.50 -16.68
C CYS A 397 6.53 -5.57 -16.38
N THR A 398 6.64 -6.70 -17.08
CA THR A 398 5.85 -7.91 -16.81
C THR A 398 6.61 -9.14 -17.29
N THR A 399 6.15 -10.31 -16.88
CA THR A 399 6.66 -11.60 -17.37
C THR A 399 5.61 -12.29 -18.23
N TYR A 400 6.02 -12.74 -19.41
CA TYR A 400 5.16 -13.48 -20.34
C TYR A 400 6.00 -14.47 -21.15
N ASP A 401 5.44 -15.64 -21.53
CA ASP A 401 6.12 -16.70 -22.31
C ASP A 401 7.53 -17.05 -21.73
N GLY A 402 7.65 -17.00 -20.40
CA GLY A 402 8.92 -17.26 -19.71
C GLY A 402 10.01 -16.20 -19.97
N ARG A 403 9.66 -15.00 -20.41
CA ARG A 403 10.55 -13.86 -20.67
C ARG A 403 10.10 -12.64 -19.90
N VAL A 404 10.99 -11.68 -19.78
CA VAL A 404 10.72 -10.35 -19.22
C VAL A 404 10.44 -9.36 -20.35
N PHE A 405 9.40 -8.56 -20.18
CA PHE A 405 9.01 -7.47 -21.06
C PHE A 405 9.11 -6.16 -20.31
N CYS A 406 9.75 -5.15 -20.92
CA CYS A 406 9.93 -3.82 -20.39
C CYS A 406 9.40 -2.77 -21.36
N THR A 407 8.72 -1.75 -20.87
CA THR A 407 8.14 -0.67 -21.68
C THR A 407 7.98 0.62 -20.85
N GLY A 408 7.30 1.63 -21.39
CA GLY A 408 7.13 2.91 -20.73
C GLY A 408 8.37 3.79 -20.79
N ASN A 409 9.24 3.58 -21.77
CA ASN A 409 10.39 4.45 -22.04
C ASN A 409 9.89 5.80 -22.61
N PRO A 410 10.26 6.95 -22.03
CA PRO A 410 9.77 8.26 -22.47
C PRO A 410 10.26 8.68 -23.86
N ASP A 411 11.38 8.13 -24.33
CA ASP A 411 11.95 8.43 -25.65
C ASP A 411 11.40 7.50 -26.75
N TYR A 412 10.88 6.33 -26.34
CA TYR A 412 10.34 5.26 -27.21
C TYR A 412 8.93 4.89 -26.78
N HIS A 413 8.00 5.80 -26.92
CA HIS A 413 6.65 5.79 -26.35
C HIS A 413 5.80 4.54 -26.66
N ASN A 414 5.99 3.93 -27.81
CA ASN A 414 5.19 2.80 -28.29
C ASN A 414 6.01 1.51 -28.47
N TYR A 415 7.18 1.43 -27.86
CA TYR A 415 8.04 0.26 -27.92
C TYR A 415 7.89 -0.61 -26.68
N VAL A 416 7.90 -1.92 -26.90
CA VAL A 416 7.98 -2.95 -25.87
C VAL A 416 9.22 -3.78 -26.14
N PHE A 417 10.14 -3.83 -25.19
CA PHE A 417 11.38 -4.61 -25.28
C PHE A 417 11.23 -5.91 -24.52
N PHE A 418 11.83 -6.99 -24.98
CA PHE A 418 11.79 -8.27 -24.30
C PHE A 418 13.17 -8.94 -24.22
N CYS A 419 13.43 -9.64 -23.11
CA CYS A 419 14.70 -10.32 -22.93
C CYS A 419 14.88 -11.48 -23.90
N GLY A 420 16.12 -11.72 -24.27
CA GLY A 420 16.54 -12.84 -25.09
C GLY A 420 16.64 -14.16 -24.32
N ARG A 421 16.86 -15.25 -25.05
CA ARG A 421 17.29 -16.52 -24.47
C ARG A 421 18.78 -16.67 -24.71
N ASN A 422 19.47 -17.08 -23.66
CA ASN A 422 20.90 -17.37 -23.74
C ASN A 422 21.17 -18.67 -24.56
N ASN A 423 22.44 -18.98 -24.79
CA ASN A 423 22.88 -20.16 -25.52
C ASN A 423 22.43 -21.51 -24.91
N THR A 424 21.96 -21.53 -23.67
CA THR A 424 21.38 -22.70 -23.03
C THR A 424 19.86 -22.79 -23.23
N GLY A 425 19.26 -21.82 -23.93
CA GLY A 425 17.84 -21.77 -24.25
C GLY A 425 16.97 -21.15 -23.16
N TYR A 426 17.52 -20.73 -22.04
CA TYR A 426 16.80 -20.06 -20.94
C TYR A 426 16.78 -18.55 -21.16
N ALA A 427 15.64 -17.94 -20.86
CA ALA A 427 15.54 -16.50 -20.86
C ALA A 427 16.45 -15.87 -19.79
N ASP A 428 17.07 -14.77 -20.15
CA ASP A 428 18.04 -14.08 -19.29
C ASP A 428 17.68 -12.59 -19.20
N PRO A 429 17.26 -12.10 -18.01
CA PRO A 429 16.91 -10.70 -17.82
C PRO A 429 18.06 -9.71 -18.05
N SER A 430 19.30 -10.18 -18.13
CA SER A 430 20.45 -9.37 -18.50
C SER A 430 20.78 -9.37 -19.99
N TYR A 431 19.93 -10.02 -20.82
CA TYR A 431 20.13 -10.12 -22.26
C TYR A 431 18.93 -9.55 -23.04
N PHE A 432 19.07 -8.35 -23.58
CA PHE A 432 18.12 -7.75 -24.51
C PHE A 432 18.77 -7.63 -25.89
N GLY A 433 18.34 -8.50 -26.82
CA GLY A 433 18.86 -8.47 -28.18
C GLY A 433 18.37 -7.25 -28.95
N ILE A 434 19.20 -6.71 -29.85
CA ILE A 434 18.90 -5.50 -30.64
C ILE A 434 17.59 -5.62 -31.46
N LEU A 435 17.15 -6.82 -31.82
CA LEU A 435 15.90 -7.07 -32.54
C LEU A 435 14.74 -7.47 -31.61
N ASN A 436 14.97 -7.57 -30.29
CA ASN A 436 13.97 -8.03 -29.34
C ASN A 436 13.07 -6.88 -28.90
N TYR A 437 12.30 -6.33 -29.81
CA TYR A 437 11.31 -5.31 -29.53
C TYR A 437 10.04 -5.50 -30.36
N MET A 438 8.96 -4.89 -29.91
CA MET A 438 7.69 -4.74 -30.62
C MET A 438 7.34 -3.25 -30.65
N GLN A 439 6.54 -2.86 -31.64
CA GLN A 439 6.01 -1.51 -31.73
C GLN A 439 4.50 -1.56 -31.86
N ASP A 440 3.79 -0.92 -30.95
CA ASP A 440 2.34 -0.89 -30.90
C ASP A 440 1.79 0.46 -31.32
N GLY A 441 1.10 0.46 -32.47
CA GLY A 441 0.49 1.63 -33.07
C GLY A 441 1.49 2.58 -33.71
N VAL A 442 0.95 3.64 -34.28
CA VAL A 442 1.70 4.64 -35.07
C VAL A 442 1.61 6.05 -34.46
N GLY A 443 0.77 6.22 -33.45
CA GLY A 443 0.52 7.51 -32.82
C GLY A 443 1.51 7.86 -31.72
N MET A 444 1.45 9.10 -31.27
CA MET A 444 2.30 9.61 -30.19
C MET A 444 1.79 9.23 -28.78
N SER A 445 0.67 8.45 -28.69
CA SER A 445 0.15 8.00 -27.41
C SER A 445 1.12 7.00 -26.76
N PRO A 446 1.66 7.30 -25.57
CA PRO A 446 2.61 6.40 -24.90
C PRO A 446 1.93 5.14 -24.38
N ILE A 447 2.72 4.06 -24.25
CA ILE A 447 2.33 2.89 -23.51
C ILE A 447 2.38 3.24 -22.01
N THR A 448 1.26 3.00 -21.34
CA THR A 448 1.04 3.34 -19.92
C THR A 448 0.67 2.15 -19.07
N GLY A 449 0.52 0.97 -19.67
CA GLY A 449 0.24 -0.28 -18.96
C GLY A 449 0.67 -1.49 -19.74
N ILE A 450 1.07 -2.54 -19.04
CA ILE A 450 1.39 -3.85 -19.58
C ILE A 450 1.01 -4.93 -18.57
N MET A 451 0.36 -5.99 -19.04
CA MET A 451 0.00 -7.12 -18.17
C MET A 451 -0.09 -8.43 -18.96
N CYS A 452 0.06 -9.53 -18.25
CA CYS A 452 -0.17 -10.86 -18.80
C CYS A 452 -1.54 -11.37 -18.33
N VAL A 453 -2.37 -11.81 -19.28
CA VAL A 453 -3.69 -12.38 -19.00
C VAL A 453 -3.80 -13.72 -19.72
N SER A 454 -3.82 -14.80 -18.95
CA SER A 454 -3.72 -16.17 -19.50
C SER A 454 -2.51 -16.32 -20.45
N ASP A 455 -2.69 -16.69 -21.69
CA ASP A 455 -1.62 -16.85 -22.69
C ASP A 455 -1.45 -15.61 -23.60
N THR A 456 -1.88 -14.44 -23.15
CA THR A 456 -1.85 -13.22 -23.96
C THR A 456 -1.17 -12.09 -23.19
N LEU A 457 -0.21 -11.43 -23.81
CA LEU A 457 0.36 -10.18 -23.32
C LEU A 457 -0.55 -9.04 -23.80
N MET A 458 -1.03 -8.23 -22.87
CA MET A 458 -1.85 -7.07 -23.15
C MET A 458 -1.03 -5.81 -22.91
N VAL A 459 -0.99 -4.95 -23.92
CA VAL A 459 -0.32 -3.64 -23.88
C VAL A 459 -1.38 -2.56 -23.98
N LEU A 460 -1.31 -1.62 -23.06
CA LEU A 460 -2.24 -0.50 -22.93
C LEU A 460 -1.52 0.81 -23.20
N LYS A 461 -2.13 1.66 -23.99
CA LYS A 461 -1.66 3.02 -24.27
C LYS A 461 -2.54 4.04 -23.57
N SER A 462 -2.10 5.28 -23.49
CA SER A 462 -2.94 6.42 -23.13
C SER A 462 -4.04 6.63 -24.19
N ASP A 463 -5.00 7.50 -23.89
CA ASP A 463 -6.09 7.85 -24.83
C ASP A 463 -5.56 8.17 -26.23
N THR A 464 -6.21 7.61 -27.25
CA THR A 464 -5.84 7.82 -28.65
C THR A 464 -7.08 7.97 -29.54
N GLN A 465 -6.91 8.75 -30.60
CA GLN A 465 -7.93 8.91 -31.65
C GLN A 465 -7.47 8.36 -33.01
N GLN A 466 -6.20 7.95 -33.12
CA GLN A 466 -5.58 7.54 -34.38
C GLN A 466 -5.48 6.04 -34.55
N ASP A 467 -5.26 5.32 -33.45
CA ASP A 467 -5.09 3.88 -33.42
C ASP A 467 -5.83 3.28 -32.21
N SER A 468 -5.60 2.04 -31.87
CA SER A 468 -6.16 1.44 -30.66
C SER A 468 -5.34 1.81 -29.43
N ALA A 469 -6.01 1.97 -28.28
CA ALA A 469 -5.38 2.06 -26.98
C ALA A 469 -5.05 0.69 -26.35
N ILE A 470 -5.51 -0.40 -26.98
CA ILE A 470 -5.35 -1.76 -26.45
C ILE A 470 -4.77 -2.65 -27.54
N TYR A 471 -3.68 -3.34 -27.23
CA TYR A 471 -3.02 -4.32 -28.10
C TYR A 471 -2.85 -5.66 -27.39
N PHE A 472 -2.96 -6.74 -28.16
CA PHE A 472 -2.83 -8.11 -27.69
C PHE A 472 -1.73 -8.82 -28.47
N HIS A 473 -0.86 -9.53 -27.77
CA HIS A 473 0.23 -10.30 -28.34
C HIS A 473 0.14 -11.75 -27.90
N THR A 474 0.24 -12.65 -28.85
CA THR A 474 0.32 -14.08 -28.58
C THR A 474 1.65 -14.60 -29.13
N ALA A 475 2.36 -15.36 -28.30
CA ALA A 475 3.65 -15.89 -28.65
C ALA A 475 3.54 -16.88 -29.82
N THR A 476 4.31 -16.67 -30.89
CA THR A 476 4.30 -17.47 -32.11
C THR A 476 5.73 -17.85 -32.50
N ASP A 477 5.94 -19.09 -32.93
CA ASP A 477 7.23 -19.55 -33.45
C ASP A 477 7.53 -18.90 -34.81
N SER A 478 8.79 -18.56 -35.01
CA SER A 478 9.30 -17.91 -36.21
C SER A 478 10.44 -18.74 -36.82
N ASN A 479 10.54 -18.70 -38.14
CA ASN A 479 11.66 -19.31 -38.87
C ASN A 479 12.91 -18.40 -38.90
N ILE A 480 12.87 -17.22 -38.29
CA ILE A 480 14.01 -16.31 -38.27
C ILE A 480 14.98 -16.78 -37.16
N HIS A 481 16.19 -17.17 -37.56
CA HIS A 481 17.18 -17.77 -36.67
C HIS A 481 17.47 -16.89 -35.44
N LEU A 482 17.66 -15.57 -35.61
CA LEU A 482 17.91 -14.63 -34.53
C LEU A 482 16.65 -14.28 -33.69
N MET A 483 15.46 -14.54 -34.21
CA MET A 483 14.18 -14.29 -33.57
C MET A 483 13.28 -15.51 -33.66
N PRO A 484 13.60 -16.65 -33.03
CA PRO A 484 12.82 -17.88 -33.14
C PRO A 484 11.42 -17.76 -32.52
N ARG A 485 11.16 -16.70 -31.77
CA ARG A 485 9.89 -16.38 -31.13
C ARG A 485 9.51 -14.95 -31.41
N ILE A 486 8.33 -14.73 -31.96
CA ILE A 486 7.75 -13.40 -32.24
C ILE A 486 6.41 -13.23 -31.54
N TYR A 487 5.98 -12.01 -31.41
CA TYR A 487 4.77 -11.62 -30.69
C TYR A 487 3.88 -10.72 -31.56
N PRO A 488 3.18 -11.29 -32.54
CA PRO A 488 2.31 -10.52 -33.44
C PRO A 488 1.28 -9.72 -32.69
N SER A 489 1.05 -8.49 -33.12
CA SER A 489 0.12 -7.54 -32.51
C SER A 489 -1.28 -7.70 -33.11
N VAL A 490 -2.29 -7.74 -32.25
CA VAL A 490 -3.71 -7.66 -32.61
C VAL A 490 -4.32 -6.46 -31.90
N GLN A 491 -4.92 -5.57 -32.65
CA GLN A 491 -5.56 -4.37 -32.10
C GLN A 491 -6.92 -4.69 -31.48
N GLY A 492 -7.21 -4.10 -30.33
CA GLY A 492 -8.55 -4.02 -29.75
C GLY A 492 -9.33 -2.84 -30.34
N LEU A 493 -10.62 -2.76 -30.04
CA LEU A 493 -11.51 -1.69 -30.47
C LEU A 493 -11.72 -0.65 -29.35
N SER A 494 -10.70 0.09 -28.98
CA SER A 494 -10.85 1.13 -27.97
C SER A 494 -9.89 2.29 -28.21
N GLY A 495 -10.40 3.50 -28.19
CA GLY A 495 -9.62 4.72 -28.10
C GLY A 495 -9.45 5.22 -26.67
N LEU A 496 -10.16 4.62 -25.70
CA LEU A 496 -10.05 4.91 -24.28
C LEU A 496 -8.86 4.16 -23.71
N GLY A 497 -7.91 4.87 -23.14
CA GLY A 497 -6.63 4.36 -22.71
C GLY A 497 -6.47 4.23 -21.20
N CYS A 498 -5.32 3.69 -20.83
CA CYS A 498 -4.89 3.51 -19.46
C CYS A 498 -4.17 4.76 -18.94
N MET A 499 -4.44 5.16 -17.70
CA MET A 499 -3.80 6.29 -17.02
C MET A 499 -2.58 5.90 -16.17
N GLY A 500 -2.03 4.68 -16.32
CA GLY A 500 -0.81 4.24 -15.66
C GLY A 500 -0.98 3.12 -14.64
N ALA A 501 -2.21 2.65 -14.39
CA ALA A 501 -2.45 1.52 -13.50
C ALA A 501 -3.27 0.43 -14.18
N CYS A 502 -2.75 -0.79 -14.20
CA CYS A 502 -3.43 -1.97 -14.72
C CYS A 502 -3.02 -3.22 -13.95
N CYS A 503 -3.89 -4.21 -13.91
CA CYS A 503 -3.61 -5.51 -13.31
C CYS A 503 -4.52 -6.61 -13.89
N ASN A 504 -4.09 -7.86 -13.78
CA ASN A 504 -4.95 -9.01 -14.02
C ASN A 504 -5.62 -9.40 -12.71
N PHE A 505 -6.88 -9.04 -12.54
CA PHE A 505 -7.65 -9.37 -11.34
C PHE A 505 -8.48 -10.64 -11.55
N LEU A 506 -7.94 -11.79 -11.14
CA LEU A 506 -8.61 -13.09 -11.22
C LEU A 506 -9.17 -13.35 -12.64
N ASP A 507 -8.30 -13.22 -13.64
CA ASP A 507 -8.58 -13.35 -15.09
C ASP A 507 -9.50 -12.27 -15.69
N ASP A 508 -9.83 -11.20 -14.96
CA ASP A 508 -10.42 -9.98 -15.51
C ASP A 508 -9.30 -8.92 -15.68
N PRO A 509 -8.91 -8.58 -16.92
CA PRO A 509 -7.90 -7.57 -17.19
C PRO A 509 -8.46 -6.17 -16.88
N ILE A 510 -8.03 -5.61 -15.78
CA ILE A 510 -8.48 -4.32 -15.26
C ILE A 510 -7.44 -3.23 -15.56
N PHE A 511 -7.90 -2.05 -15.94
CA PHE A 511 -7.08 -0.86 -16.04
C PHE A 511 -7.86 0.40 -15.61
N ILE A 512 -7.14 1.45 -15.27
CA ILE A 512 -7.71 2.73 -14.91
C ILE A 512 -7.72 3.65 -16.13
N SER A 513 -8.91 4.15 -16.45
CA SER A 513 -9.13 5.16 -17.48
C SER A 513 -9.53 6.49 -16.86
N ARG A 514 -9.63 7.55 -17.67
CA ARG A 514 -10.20 8.83 -17.24
C ARG A 514 -11.68 8.75 -16.82
N LEU A 515 -12.36 7.66 -17.15
CA LEU A 515 -13.76 7.42 -16.80
C LEU A 515 -13.93 6.58 -15.52
N GLY A 516 -12.87 5.95 -15.04
CA GLY A 516 -12.88 5.08 -13.88
C GLY A 516 -12.18 3.75 -14.12
N VAL A 517 -12.71 2.67 -13.54
CA VAL A 517 -12.19 1.32 -13.68
C VAL A 517 -12.81 0.63 -14.88
N GLU A 518 -11.95 0.20 -15.80
CA GLU A 518 -12.32 -0.53 -17.00
C GLU A 518 -11.81 -1.97 -16.96
N GLY A 519 -12.56 -2.86 -17.57
CA GLY A 519 -12.12 -4.22 -17.90
C GLY A 519 -12.13 -4.44 -19.40
N VAL A 520 -11.60 -5.56 -19.88
CA VAL A 520 -11.62 -5.91 -21.29
C VAL A 520 -12.55 -7.11 -21.52
N GLY A 521 -13.67 -6.84 -22.17
CA GLY A 521 -14.67 -7.85 -22.55
C GLY A 521 -14.57 -8.28 -24.00
N GLN A 522 -15.08 -9.47 -24.31
CA GLN A 522 -15.22 -9.97 -25.70
C GLN A 522 -16.57 -9.54 -26.27
N LEU A 523 -16.58 -8.91 -27.45
CA LEU A 523 -17.81 -8.56 -28.15
C LEU A 523 -18.53 -9.80 -28.67
N LYS A 524 -19.88 -9.77 -28.63
CA LYS A 524 -20.74 -10.92 -29.00
C LYS A 524 -20.67 -11.34 -30.46
N ILE A 525 -20.17 -10.52 -31.38
CA ILE A 525 -20.31 -10.69 -32.84
C ILE A 525 -18.99 -11.08 -33.50
N ALA A 526 -17.85 -10.92 -32.87
CA ALA A 526 -16.56 -11.32 -33.42
C ALA A 526 -15.57 -11.62 -32.27
N SER A 527 -14.41 -12.14 -32.62
CA SER A 527 -13.26 -12.28 -31.71
C SER A 527 -12.68 -10.90 -31.24
N GLU A 528 -13.44 -9.84 -31.48
CA GLU A 528 -13.06 -8.48 -31.12
C GLU A 528 -13.21 -8.24 -29.62
N ARG A 529 -12.24 -7.53 -29.05
CA ARG A 529 -12.21 -7.16 -27.64
C ARG A 529 -12.32 -5.66 -27.50
N SER A 530 -13.15 -5.21 -26.57
CA SER A 530 -13.35 -3.81 -26.24
C SER A 530 -13.36 -3.62 -24.72
N ASN A 531 -13.20 -2.39 -24.28
CA ASN A 531 -13.33 -2.06 -22.87
C ASN A 531 -14.78 -2.19 -22.39
N GLU A 532 -14.94 -2.59 -21.15
CA GLU A 532 -16.20 -2.61 -20.41
C GLU A 532 -16.01 -1.92 -19.07
N HIS A 533 -16.89 -0.99 -18.78
CA HIS A 533 -16.84 -0.19 -17.55
C HIS A 533 -17.19 -1.04 -16.31
N ARG A 534 -16.36 -0.97 -15.23
CA ARG A 534 -16.48 -1.77 -14.00
C ARG A 534 -16.86 -0.98 -12.76
N SER A 535 -16.72 0.34 -12.75
CA SER A 535 -16.85 1.19 -11.55
C SER A 535 -18.14 2.00 -11.49
N ARG A 536 -19.16 1.67 -12.28
CA ARG A 536 -20.40 2.42 -12.41
C ARG A 536 -21.03 2.86 -11.08
N LEU A 537 -20.93 2.04 -10.03
CA LEU A 537 -21.52 2.33 -8.72
C LEU A 537 -20.75 3.38 -7.91
N ILE A 538 -19.50 3.65 -8.27
CA ILE A 538 -18.60 4.53 -7.49
C ILE A 538 -18.03 5.69 -8.28
N ASP A 539 -18.36 5.83 -9.55
CA ASP A 539 -17.79 6.84 -10.45
C ASP A 539 -17.85 8.25 -9.88
N THR A 540 -18.96 8.65 -9.28
CA THR A 540 -19.13 9.99 -8.69
C THR A 540 -18.13 10.32 -7.59
N LYS A 541 -17.53 9.30 -6.97
CA LYS A 541 -16.45 9.44 -5.98
C LYS A 541 -15.08 9.25 -6.61
N LEU A 542 -14.93 8.24 -7.47
CA LEU A 542 -13.66 7.81 -8.03
C LEU A 542 -13.11 8.84 -9.04
N VAL A 543 -13.91 9.33 -9.99
CA VAL A 543 -13.44 10.27 -11.01
C VAL A 543 -13.07 11.66 -10.46
N ASN A 544 -13.47 11.95 -9.23
CA ASN A 544 -13.06 13.17 -8.52
C ASN A 544 -11.74 13.01 -7.73
N THR A 545 -11.02 11.91 -7.92
CA THR A 545 -9.68 11.68 -7.38
C THR A 545 -8.62 11.80 -8.47
N ASP A 546 -7.35 11.79 -8.10
CA ASP A 546 -6.26 11.76 -9.09
C ASP A 546 -6.08 10.35 -9.65
N LEU A 547 -6.69 10.10 -10.81
CA LEU A 547 -6.63 8.80 -11.48
C LEU A 547 -5.26 8.47 -12.07
N SER A 548 -4.35 9.44 -12.20
CA SER A 548 -2.98 9.22 -12.69
C SER A 548 -2.07 8.59 -11.62
N GLN A 549 -2.45 8.71 -10.34
CA GLN A 549 -1.69 8.21 -9.20
C GLN A 549 -2.29 6.94 -8.57
N VAL A 550 -3.21 6.29 -9.26
CA VAL A 550 -3.85 5.06 -8.76
C VAL A 550 -2.82 3.95 -8.56
N CYS A 551 -2.95 3.20 -7.48
CA CYS A 551 -2.29 1.91 -7.25
C CYS A 551 -3.35 0.82 -7.16
N LEU A 552 -3.15 -0.25 -7.92
CA LEU A 552 -4.02 -1.43 -7.92
C LEU A 552 -3.32 -2.58 -7.21
N GLU A 553 -4.04 -3.29 -6.35
CA GLU A 553 -3.52 -4.47 -5.66
C GLU A 553 -4.65 -5.47 -5.38
N GLU A 554 -4.35 -6.76 -5.46
CA GLU A 554 -5.27 -7.79 -5.00
C GLU A 554 -5.01 -8.12 -3.53
N TRP A 555 -6.09 -8.15 -2.73
CA TRP A 555 -6.02 -8.59 -1.35
C TRP A 555 -7.28 -9.38 -0.95
N GLY A 556 -7.09 -10.62 -0.55
CA GLY A 556 -8.16 -11.45 0.00
C GLY A 556 -9.39 -11.65 -0.90
N GLY A 557 -9.21 -11.57 -2.23
CA GLY A 557 -10.27 -11.62 -3.23
C GLY A 557 -10.96 -10.28 -3.49
N TYR A 558 -10.40 -9.19 -2.97
CA TYR A 558 -10.76 -7.82 -3.31
C TYR A 558 -9.74 -7.21 -4.27
N LEU A 559 -10.21 -6.47 -5.27
CA LEU A 559 -9.38 -5.50 -5.97
C LEU A 559 -9.38 -4.19 -5.17
N CYS A 560 -8.22 -3.82 -4.69
CA CYS A 560 -8.00 -2.57 -3.98
C CYS A 560 -7.54 -1.49 -4.96
N VAL A 561 -8.32 -0.42 -5.08
CA VAL A 561 -8.01 0.76 -5.91
C VAL A 561 -7.67 1.89 -4.95
N LEU A 562 -6.37 2.13 -4.75
CA LEU A 562 -5.86 3.22 -3.89
C LEU A 562 -5.67 4.47 -4.73
N THR A 563 -6.25 5.56 -4.29
CA THR A 563 -6.03 6.90 -4.84
C THR A 563 -6.36 7.96 -3.80
N ASP A 564 -5.57 9.02 -3.72
CA ASP A 564 -5.85 10.18 -2.85
C ASP A 564 -6.08 9.82 -1.37
N GLY A 565 -5.39 8.79 -0.83
CA GLY A 565 -5.61 8.30 0.53
C GLY A 565 -6.99 7.66 0.76
N LYS A 566 -7.61 7.16 -0.31
CA LYS A 566 -8.88 6.43 -0.31
C LYS A 566 -8.68 5.08 -0.97
N ILE A 567 -9.36 4.05 -0.47
CA ILE A 567 -9.35 2.73 -1.10
C ILE A 567 -10.77 2.36 -1.47
N PHE A 568 -10.97 2.01 -2.74
CA PHE A 568 -12.19 1.37 -3.23
C PHE A 568 -11.92 -0.12 -3.36
N LEU A 569 -12.79 -0.94 -2.77
CA LEU A 569 -12.67 -2.40 -2.78
C LEU A 569 -13.72 -3.00 -3.70
N ALA A 570 -13.31 -3.63 -4.80
CA ALA A 570 -14.19 -4.42 -5.65
C ALA A 570 -14.24 -5.87 -5.18
N ASP A 571 -15.40 -6.40 -4.89
CA ASP A 571 -15.58 -7.74 -4.37
C ASP A 571 -15.72 -8.78 -5.50
N SER A 572 -14.73 -9.63 -5.65
CA SER A 572 -14.75 -10.71 -6.66
C SER A 572 -15.84 -11.76 -6.43
N ARG A 573 -16.31 -11.90 -5.19
CA ARG A 573 -17.35 -12.88 -4.80
C ARG A 573 -18.75 -12.38 -5.10
N GLN A 574 -18.92 -11.07 -5.37
CA GLN A 574 -20.19 -10.43 -5.65
C GLN A 574 -20.18 -9.78 -7.04
N ARG A 575 -19.92 -10.58 -8.07
CA ARG A 575 -20.02 -10.18 -9.47
C ARG A 575 -21.47 -10.25 -9.95
N TYR A 576 -21.87 -9.31 -10.78
CA TYR A 576 -23.17 -9.34 -11.44
C TYR A 576 -23.06 -8.78 -12.86
N GLN A 577 -24.02 -9.13 -13.72
CA GLN A 577 -24.16 -8.50 -15.03
C GLN A 577 -25.20 -7.38 -14.95
N ASP A 578 -24.86 -6.23 -15.49
CA ASP A 578 -25.80 -5.13 -15.61
C ASP A 578 -26.81 -5.35 -16.76
N GLU A 579 -27.71 -4.40 -16.99
CA GLU A 579 -28.73 -4.46 -18.04
C GLU A 579 -28.14 -4.56 -19.46
N THR A 580 -26.89 -4.15 -19.65
CA THR A 580 -26.18 -4.24 -20.92
C THR A 580 -25.46 -5.58 -21.09
N GLY A 581 -25.40 -6.40 -20.05
CA GLY A 581 -24.67 -7.65 -19.96
C GLY A 581 -23.20 -7.50 -19.59
N ALA A 582 -22.73 -6.28 -19.32
CA ALA A 582 -21.38 -6.04 -18.85
C ALA A 582 -21.18 -6.53 -17.41
N MET A 583 -20.02 -7.13 -17.15
CA MET A 583 -19.66 -7.59 -15.82
C MET A 583 -19.44 -6.39 -14.88
N GLN A 584 -19.97 -6.46 -13.69
CA GLN A 584 -19.84 -5.44 -12.66
C GLN A 584 -19.43 -6.06 -11.33
N TYR A 585 -18.82 -5.25 -10.45
CA TYR A 585 -18.50 -5.60 -9.09
C TYR A 585 -19.36 -4.82 -8.09
N GLU A 586 -19.58 -5.40 -6.91
CA GLU A 586 -20.03 -4.64 -5.76
C GLU A 586 -18.83 -3.99 -5.09
N TRP A 587 -18.99 -2.74 -4.60
CA TRP A 587 -17.90 -1.90 -4.13
C TRP A 587 -18.06 -1.50 -2.68
N TYR A 588 -16.92 -1.37 -1.98
CA TYR A 588 -16.83 -0.79 -0.64
C TYR A 588 -15.84 0.37 -0.68
N TYR A 589 -15.94 1.26 0.30
CA TYR A 589 -15.19 2.50 0.32
C TYR A 589 -14.54 2.75 1.66
N LEU A 590 -13.23 3.03 1.63
CA LEU A 590 -12.42 3.40 2.78
C LEU A 590 -11.79 4.76 2.53
N GLU A 591 -11.70 5.59 3.57
CA GLU A 591 -11.09 6.92 3.48
C GLU A 591 -10.14 7.19 4.65
N ASN A 592 -9.36 8.26 4.53
CA ASN A 592 -8.34 8.66 5.49
C ASN A 592 -7.21 7.63 5.66
N ILE A 593 -6.84 6.96 4.55
CA ILE A 593 -5.72 6.03 4.52
C ILE A 593 -4.42 6.82 4.35
N GLY A 594 -3.62 6.84 5.40
CA GLY A 594 -2.36 7.60 5.45
C GLY A 594 -1.94 7.92 6.87
N THR A 595 -0.89 8.70 7.00
CA THR A 595 -0.31 9.10 8.27
C THR A 595 -0.28 10.61 8.42
N TRP A 596 -0.02 11.07 9.63
CA TRP A 596 0.23 12.48 9.90
C TRP A 596 1.73 12.67 10.19
N ASP A 597 2.29 13.80 9.84
CA ASP A 597 3.73 14.10 10.03
C ASP A 597 4.17 13.96 11.49
N LYS A 598 3.24 14.21 12.43
CA LYS A 598 3.47 13.96 13.87
C LYS A 598 2.57 12.82 14.32
N GLN A 599 3.12 11.86 15.07
CA GLN A 599 2.37 10.78 15.69
C GLN A 599 1.49 11.36 16.80
N TYR A 600 0.16 11.18 16.71
CA TYR A 600 -0.76 11.58 17.76
C TYR A 600 -0.92 10.43 18.74
N ARG A 601 -0.61 10.71 19.97
CA ARG A 601 -1.06 9.89 21.09
C ARG A 601 -2.51 10.25 21.40
N GLU A 602 -3.27 9.28 21.90
CA GLU A 602 -4.57 9.57 22.49
C GLU A 602 -4.49 10.72 23.48
N TYR A 603 -5.55 11.50 23.57
CA TYR A 603 -5.60 12.66 24.48
C TYR A 603 -5.19 12.34 25.93
N LYS A 604 -5.63 11.21 26.48
CA LYS A 604 -5.24 10.74 27.83
C LYS A 604 -3.75 10.39 27.98
N TYR A 605 -3.01 10.26 26.88
CA TYR A 605 -1.57 10.01 26.82
C TYR A 605 -0.79 11.20 26.24
N ALA A 606 -1.48 12.30 25.90
CA ALA A 606 -0.79 13.51 25.48
C ALA A 606 0.05 14.04 26.64
N SER A 607 1.22 14.59 26.34
CA SER A 607 2.04 15.29 27.31
C SER A 607 1.43 16.59 27.81
N VAL A 608 0.30 17.02 27.27
CA VAL A 608 -0.44 18.24 27.58
C VAL A 608 -1.81 17.83 28.13
N LEU A 609 -2.07 18.21 29.37
CA LEU A 609 -3.35 17.96 30.04
C LEU A 609 -4.40 19.01 29.62
N PRO A 610 -5.72 18.71 29.69
CA PRO A 610 -6.77 19.68 29.39
C PRO A 610 -6.65 21.00 30.20
N GLU A 611 -6.27 20.88 31.45
CA GLU A 611 -6.07 22.01 32.33
C GLU A 611 -4.93 22.92 31.87
N GLU A 612 -3.93 22.39 31.20
CA GLU A 612 -2.80 23.16 30.64
C GLU A 612 -3.17 23.87 29.33
N LEU A 613 -4.31 23.53 28.70
CA LEU A 613 -4.86 24.21 27.54
C LEU A 613 -5.75 25.40 27.90
N VAL A 614 -6.14 25.54 29.17
CA VAL A 614 -6.94 26.68 29.64
C VAL A 614 -6.14 27.98 29.49
N GLY A 615 -6.78 28.97 28.88
CA GLY A 615 -6.14 30.27 28.60
C GLY A 615 -5.36 30.32 27.27
N ALA A 616 -5.25 29.16 26.56
CA ALA A 616 -4.71 29.20 25.22
C ALA A 616 -5.67 29.94 24.27
N LYS A 617 -5.11 30.70 23.31
CA LYS A 617 -5.90 31.61 22.46
C LYS A 617 -6.35 30.92 21.18
N VAL A 618 -7.62 31.11 20.86
CA VAL A 618 -8.24 30.69 19.61
C VAL A 618 -8.90 31.86 18.91
N GLU A 619 -8.83 31.94 17.62
CA GLU A 619 -9.42 33.01 16.82
C GLU A 619 -10.77 32.56 16.25
N TYR A 620 -11.78 33.43 16.45
CA TYR A 620 -13.09 33.28 15.84
C TYR A 620 -13.66 34.66 15.44
N ASP A 621 -14.13 34.76 14.20
CA ASP A 621 -14.74 35.99 13.66
C ASP A 621 -13.85 37.25 13.82
N GLY A 622 -12.52 37.09 13.69
CA GLY A 622 -11.54 38.15 13.79
C GLY A 622 -11.23 38.61 15.23
N ALA A 623 -11.71 37.92 16.25
CA ALA A 623 -11.42 38.16 17.65
C ALA A 623 -10.74 36.96 18.33
N GLU A 624 -9.85 37.19 19.27
CA GLU A 624 -9.22 36.13 20.07
C GLU A 624 -10.06 35.82 21.33
N TYR A 625 -10.22 34.56 21.62
CA TYR A 625 -10.88 34.00 22.79
C TYR A 625 -9.95 33.05 23.50
N GLU A 626 -9.96 33.08 24.84
CA GLU A 626 -9.22 32.14 25.67
C GLU A 626 -10.03 30.84 25.84
N LEU A 627 -9.36 29.70 25.77
CA LEU A 627 -9.98 28.41 26.00
C LEU A 627 -10.32 28.19 27.45
N GLU A 628 -11.55 27.84 27.75
CA GLU A 628 -12.08 27.52 29.05
C GLU A 628 -12.49 26.02 29.11
N LEU A 629 -12.48 25.44 30.32
CA LEU A 629 -13.06 24.11 30.53
C LEU A 629 -14.56 24.23 30.76
N ALA A 630 -15.34 23.49 30.00
CA ALA A 630 -16.81 23.47 30.07
C ALA A 630 -17.31 22.61 31.26
N THR A 631 -16.87 22.87 32.44
CA THR A 631 -17.18 22.04 33.62
C THR A 631 -18.52 22.35 34.27
N SER A 632 -19.21 23.47 33.96
CA SER A 632 -20.44 23.83 34.66
C SER A 632 -21.27 24.95 34.03
N VAL A 633 -21.37 25.06 32.71
CA VAL A 633 -22.02 26.26 32.12
C VAL A 633 -23.53 26.15 31.97
N ASN A 634 -24.10 24.94 31.99
CA ASN A 634 -25.57 24.77 31.95
C ASN A 634 -26.06 23.73 32.95
N THR A 635 -27.05 24.08 33.73
CA THR A 635 -27.84 23.13 34.50
C THR A 635 -29.15 22.87 33.79
N VAL A 636 -29.40 21.58 33.47
CA VAL A 636 -30.73 21.10 33.06
C VAL A 636 -31.27 20.32 34.22
N ASN A 637 -32.36 20.77 34.84
CA ASN A 637 -32.95 20.14 36.02
C ASN A 637 -31.98 20.07 37.20
N ASP A 638 -31.21 21.16 37.43
CA ASP A 638 -30.22 21.27 38.48
C ASP A 638 -29.02 20.31 38.43
N GLU A 639 -28.82 19.59 37.31
CA GLU A 639 -27.63 18.75 37.06
C GLU A 639 -26.65 19.48 36.13
N PRO A 640 -25.34 19.58 36.45
CA PRO A 640 -24.35 20.15 35.54
C PRO A 640 -24.19 19.30 34.29
N LYS A 641 -24.41 19.88 33.10
CA LYS A 641 -24.15 19.22 31.82
C LYS A 641 -22.78 19.64 31.28
N ASN A 642 -22.02 18.67 30.86
CA ASN A 642 -20.79 18.89 30.08
C ASN A 642 -21.13 19.36 28.67
N LEU A 643 -20.87 20.62 28.34
CA LEU A 643 -21.15 21.23 27.05
C LEU A 643 -20.47 20.52 25.87
N CYS A 644 -19.35 19.86 26.10
CA CYS A 644 -18.52 19.31 25.02
C CYS A 644 -18.88 17.90 24.54
N GLY A 645 -19.64 17.12 25.29
CA GLY A 645 -19.98 15.73 24.94
C GLY A 645 -21.39 15.54 24.37
N GLU A 646 -22.35 16.36 24.74
CA GLU A 646 -23.78 16.15 24.45
C GLU A 646 -24.42 17.19 23.53
N ILE A 647 -23.81 18.34 23.29
CA ILE A 647 -24.51 19.52 22.69
C ILE A 647 -24.37 19.64 21.19
N VAL A 648 -23.57 18.85 20.52
CA VAL A 648 -23.48 18.93 19.03
C VAL A 648 -24.82 18.68 18.32
N ASN A 649 -25.86 18.26 19.04
CA ASN A 649 -27.15 17.88 18.46
C ASN A 649 -28.42 18.40 19.18
N GLU A 650 -28.30 19.15 20.25
CA GLU A 650 -29.46 19.76 20.92
C GLU A 650 -29.30 21.27 21.06
N PRO A 651 -30.33 22.09 20.74
CA PRO A 651 -30.30 23.51 21.06
C PRO A 651 -30.13 23.68 22.57
N ASP A 652 -29.32 24.65 22.97
CA ASP A 652 -29.18 24.99 24.37
C ASP A 652 -30.51 25.50 24.95
N LEU A 653 -30.57 25.59 26.30
CA LEU A 653 -31.77 26.02 27.00
C LEU A 653 -32.20 27.45 26.69
N ASN A 654 -31.31 28.26 26.08
CA ASN A 654 -31.59 29.65 25.67
C ASN A 654 -31.95 29.77 24.18
N GLY A 655 -32.09 28.66 23.46
CA GLY A 655 -32.43 28.65 22.03
C GLY A 655 -31.28 29.02 21.09
N ASN A 656 -30.03 29.01 21.54
CA ASN A 656 -28.86 29.20 20.68
C ASN A 656 -28.61 27.96 19.84
N THR A 657 -28.76 28.11 18.55
CA THR A 657 -28.64 27.01 17.58
C THR A 657 -27.27 26.93 16.89
N ASP A 658 -26.39 27.88 17.16
CA ASP A 658 -25.12 28.05 16.44
C ASP A 658 -23.93 27.48 17.21
N ILE A 659 -24.01 26.19 17.59
CA ILE A 659 -22.89 25.50 18.20
C ILE A 659 -22.12 24.74 17.11
N THR A 660 -20.99 25.31 16.69
CA THR A 660 -20.10 24.70 15.72
C THR A 660 -18.82 24.27 16.44
N VAL A 661 -18.42 22.98 16.20
CA VAL A 661 -17.15 22.50 16.72
C VAL A 661 -16.04 22.91 15.76
N TYR A 662 -15.08 23.62 16.28
CA TYR A 662 -13.90 24.06 15.56
C TYR A 662 -12.70 23.18 15.94
N SER A 663 -11.84 22.86 14.97
CA SER A 663 -10.59 22.16 15.22
C SER A 663 -9.45 22.97 14.66
N LYS A 664 -8.58 23.46 15.53
CA LYS A 664 -7.39 24.25 15.14
C LYS A 664 -6.17 23.87 15.97
N PRO A 665 -4.95 24.00 15.42
CA PRO A 665 -3.74 23.90 16.23
C PRO A 665 -3.62 25.12 17.15
N VAL A 666 -3.25 24.85 18.40
CA VAL A 666 -2.98 25.87 19.42
C VAL A 666 -1.57 25.62 19.97
N THR A 667 -0.78 26.67 20.14
CA THR A 667 0.54 26.55 20.77
C THR A 667 0.41 26.85 22.25
N VAL A 668 0.85 25.93 23.09
CA VAL A 668 0.84 26.02 24.54
C VAL A 668 2.28 25.98 25.06
N HIS A 669 2.64 26.88 25.94
CA HIS A 669 3.96 26.92 26.57
C HIS A 669 3.90 26.23 27.93
N ILE A 670 4.62 25.10 28.07
CA ILE A 670 4.66 24.34 29.32
C ILE A 670 6.11 24.16 29.75
N GLY A 671 6.48 24.74 30.88
CA GLY A 671 7.87 24.78 31.31
C GLY A 671 8.74 25.60 30.36
N GLU A 672 9.75 25.00 29.76
CA GLU A 672 10.63 25.64 28.76
C GLU A 672 10.32 25.21 27.33
N THR A 673 9.21 24.51 27.09
CA THR A 673 8.92 23.88 25.80
C THR A 673 7.59 24.36 25.25
N ASP A 674 7.56 24.70 23.96
CA ASP A 674 6.36 24.99 23.19
C ASP A 674 5.78 23.71 22.59
N TYR A 675 4.52 23.43 22.91
CA TYR A 675 3.76 22.33 22.36
C TYR A 675 2.70 22.88 21.40
N THR A 676 2.69 22.37 20.17
CA THR A 676 1.59 22.63 19.24
C THR A 676 0.58 21.50 19.35
N VAL A 677 -0.59 21.79 19.89
CA VAL A 677 -1.65 20.81 20.15
C VAL A 677 -2.87 21.18 19.32
N GLY A 678 -3.40 20.23 18.56
CA GLY A 678 -4.69 20.40 17.90
C GLY A 678 -5.79 20.31 18.96
N VAL A 679 -6.63 21.32 19.04
CA VAL A 679 -7.74 21.37 19.97
C VAL A 679 -9.06 21.43 19.22
N SER A 680 -10.07 20.73 19.74
CA SER A 680 -11.46 20.95 19.35
C SER A 680 -12.13 21.79 20.40
N TYR A 681 -12.78 22.85 19.96
CA TYR A 681 -13.46 23.78 20.84
C TYR A 681 -14.79 24.24 20.27
N VAL A 682 -15.67 24.71 21.13
CA VAL A 682 -16.98 25.26 20.77
C VAL A 682 -16.99 26.74 21.12
N ILE A 683 -17.50 27.56 20.20
CA ILE A 683 -17.81 28.96 20.51
C ILE A 683 -19.24 29.03 21.02
N TYR A 684 -19.39 29.39 22.27
CA TYR A 684 -20.68 29.58 22.91
C TYR A 684 -21.01 31.07 22.89
N THR A 685 -22.14 31.44 22.28
CA THR A 685 -22.56 32.82 22.10
C THR A 685 -23.77 33.10 22.98
N VAL A 686 -23.63 34.05 23.88
CA VAL A 686 -24.72 34.53 24.74
C VAL A 686 -25.40 35.72 24.04
N LYS A 687 -26.72 35.64 23.89
CA LYS A 687 -27.56 36.71 23.33
C LYS A 687 -28.49 37.24 24.39
N ASP A 688 -28.80 38.55 24.29
CA ASP A 688 -29.80 39.18 25.11
C ASP A 688 -31.24 38.93 24.61
N ASP A 689 -32.21 39.45 25.34
CA ASP A 689 -33.64 39.31 24.98
C ASP A 689 -34.02 39.96 23.64
N SER A 690 -33.14 40.80 23.09
CA SER A 690 -33.30 41.42 21.78
C SER A 690 -32.66 40.62 20.65
N GLY A 691 -31.89 39.57 20.99
CA GLY A 691 -31.15 38.69 20.05
C GLY A 691 -29.75 39.23 19.69
N GLU A 692 -29.29 40.32 20.36
CA GLU A 692 -27.94 40.83 20.14
C GLU A 692 -26.92 40.04 20.97
N VAL A 693 -25.70 39.85 20.40
CA VAL A 693 -24.62 39.12 21.04
C VAL A 693 -24.03 39.94 22.18
N VAL A 694 -24.13 39.43 23.39
CA VAL A 694 -23.59 40.05 24.59
C VAL A 694 -22.19 39.56 24.91
N GLU A 695 -21.97 38.26 24.79
CA GLU A 695 -20.71 37.60 25.17
C GLU A 695 -20.45 36.35 24.33
N ARG A 696 -19.18 36.00 24.17
CA ARG A 696 -18.76 34.72 23.52
C ARG A 696 -17.67 34.06 24.37
N HIS A 697 -17.80 32.75 24.53
CA HIS A 697 -16.84 31.94 25.26
C HIS A 697 -16.32 30.83 24.35
N ALA A 698 -15.05 30.47 24.46
CA ALA A 698 -14.45 29.32 23.78
C ALA A 698 -14.25 28.17 24.76
N TYR A 699 -15.05 27.12 24.65
CA TYR A 699 -14.94 25.96 25.52
C TYR A 699 -14.21 24.81 24.85
N LEU A 700 -13.19 24.26 25.55
CA LEU A 700 -12.50 23.06 25.13
C LEU A 700 -13.44 21.87 25.16
N CYS A 701 -13.62 21.23 24.02
CA CYS A 701 -14.40 19.98 23.91
C CYS A 701 -13.58 18.79 24.37
N GLU A 702 -14.17 17.91 25.21
CA GLU A 702 -13.68 16.55 25.37
C GLU A 702 -13.90 15.76 24.07
N THR A 703 -13.05 15.98 23.10
CA THR A 703 -12.99 15.06 21.96
C THR A 703 -12.08 13.92 22.35
N LYS A 704 -12.63 12.71 22.50
CA LYS A 704 -11.83 11.52 22.69
C LYS A 704 -10.92 11.33 21.46
N GLY A 705 -9.74 11.93 21.56
CA GLY A 705 -8.62 11.49 20.79
C GLY A 705 -8.34 12.07 19.39
N ASN A 706 -8.81 13.25 18.98
CA ASN A 706 -8.41 13.83 17.71
C ASN A 706 -7.79 15.22 17.85
N PHE A 707 -6.47 15.25 17.96
CA PHE A 707 -5.71 16.48 17.76
C PHE A 707 -5.13 16.49 16.34
N THR A 708 -5.51 17.48 15.54
CA THR A 708 -5.03 17.63 14.16
C THR A 708 -3.97 18.73 14.10
N GLY A 709 -2.74 18.44 14.41
CA GLY A 709 -1.63 19.38 14.37
C GLY A 709 -0.52 18.99 13.41
N GLY A 710 -0.80 18.27 12.33
CA GLY A 710 0.16 17.93 11.31
C GLY A 710 -0.50 17.91 9.94
N LYS A 711 0.31 17.85 8.89
CA LYS A 711 -0.19 17.64 7.54
C LYS A 711 -0.53 16.16 7.35
N PHE A 712 -1.71 15.87 6.84
CA PHE A 712 -2.06 14.51 6.44
C PHE A 712 -1.23 14.10 5.21
N ARG A 713 -0.61 12.93 5.28
CA ARG A 713 0.21 12.33 4.25
C ARG A 713 -0.49 11.10 3.73
N LYS A 714 -0.90 11.17 2.48
CA LYS A 714 -1.68 10.13 1.82
C LYS A 714 -0.86 8.86 1.63
N ALA A 715 -1.54 7.72 1.64
CA ALA A 715 -1.03 6.50 1.08
C ALA A 715 -0.90 6.63 -0.45
N VAL A 716 0.23 6.19 -1.02
CA VAL A 716 0.56 6.31 -2.45
C VAL A 716 0.89 4.97 -3.10
N VAL A 717 1.34 3.99 -2.32
CA VAL A 717 1.64 2.62 -2.76
C VAL A 717 0.91 1.63 -1.89
N LEU A 718 0.40 0.57 -2.49
CA LEU A 718 -0.31 -0.52 -1.82
C LEU A 718 0.34 -1.85 -2.23
N ARG A 719 0.54 -2.77 -1.28
CA ARG A 719 1.07 -4.12 -1.53
C ARG A 719 0.46 -5.13 -0.57
N SER A 720 0.15 -6.30 -1.10
CA SER A 720 -0.37 -7.44 -0.35
C SER A 720 0.68 -8.55 -0.30
N PHE A 721 1.08 -8.94 0.90
CA PHE A 721 1.95 -10.09 1.13
C PHE A 721 1.75 -10.61 2.56
N SER A 722 2.09 -11.88 2.78
CA SER A 722 1.91 -12.55 4.08
C SER A 722 0.49 -12.39 4.66
N ASP A 723 -0.54 -12.54 3.81
CA ASP A 723 -1.96 -12.38 4.11
C ASP A 723 -2.38 -11.01 4.69
N ASN A 724 -1.49 -10.01 4.61
CA ASN A 724 -1.74 -8.66 5.11
C ASN A 724 -1.64 -7.62 3.99
N LEU A 725 -2.24 -6.47 4.23
CA LEU A 725 -2.24 -5.35 3.31
C LEU A 725 -1.35 -4.24 3.88
N PHE A 726 -0.32 -3.85 3.12
CA PHE A 726 0.64 -2.81 3.45
C PHE A 726 0.45 -1.60 2.54
N PHE A 727 0.73 -0.42 3.03
CA PHE A 727 0.79 0.79 2.23
C PHE A 727 1.93 1.71 2.63
N GLY A 728 2.46 2.42 1.66
CA GLY A 728 3.47 3.45 1.84
C GLY A 728 2.88 4.84 1.64
N CYS A 729 3.38 5.81 2.42
CA CYS A 729 2.89 7.19 2.44
C CYS A 729 3.89 8.17 1.82
N GLU A 730 3.41 9.39 1.52
CA GLU A 730 4.19 10.53 1.00
C GLU A 730 5.35 10.95 1.93
N ASN A 731 5.31 10.61 3.21
CA ASN A 731 6.31 11.02 4.21
C ASN A 731 7.34 9.94 4.59
N GLY A 732 7.43 8.85 3.82
CA GLY A 732 8.42 7.80 4.07
C GLY A 732 8.00 6.76 5.12
N ILE A 733 6.74 6.73 5.49
CA ILE A 733 6.20 5.78 6.47
C ILE A 733 5.49 4.65 5.75
N VAL A 734 5.77 3.42 6.17
CA VAL A 734 5.05 2.21 5.76
C VAL A 734 4.14 1.75 6.88
N CYS A 735 2.87 1.51 6.56
CA CYS A 735 1.86 0.99 7.48
C CYS A 735 1.36 -0.38 7.05
N SER A 736 0.82 -1.14 7.99
CA SER A 736 0.05 -2.36 7.70
C SER A 736 -1.29 -2.34 8.41
N PHE A 737 -2.31 -2.92 7.78
CA PHE A 737 -3.58 -3.18 8.45
C PHE A 737 -3.42 -4.22 9.56
N ASN A 738 -4.23 -4.12 10.61
CA ASN A 738 -4.15 -4.92 11.82
C ASN A 738 -5.18 -6.06 11.79
N PHE A 739 -5.05 -6.95 10.80
CA PHE A 739 -5.90 -8.14 10.71
C PHE A 739 -5.33 -9.25 11.59
N ASP A 740 -6.10 -9.71 12.56
CA ASP A 740 -5.79 -10.90 13.38
C ASP A 740 -4.33 -11.01 13.82
N LEU A 741 -3.80 -9.94 14.41
CA LEU A 741 -2.44 -9.93 14.92
C LEU A 741 -2.32 -10.91 16.09
N ARG A 742 -1.42 -11.88 15.99
CA ARG A 742 -0.99 -12.70 17.12
C ARG A 742 0.06 -11.98 17.92
N GLY A 743 -0.03 -12.05 19.27
CA GLY A 743 1.05 -11.62 20.14
C GLY A 743 2.27 -12.52 19.96
N GLU A 744 3.45 -12.02 20.40
CA GLU A 744 4.71 -12.79 20.39
C GLU A 744 4.64 -14.10 21.19
N ASP A 745 3.74 -14.16 22.19
CA ASP A 745 3.54 -15.29 23.09
C ASP A 745 2.51 -16.32 22.58
N GLY A 746 2.07 -16.19 21.33
CA GLY A 746 1.09 -17.10 20.73
C GLY A 746 -0.35 -16.86 21.19
N GLU A 747 -0.63 -15.71 21.79
CA GLU A 747 -1.96 -15.28 22.16
C GLU A 747 -2.93 -15.27 20.97
N LEU A 748 -4.23 -15.32 21.26
CA LEU A 748 -5.30 -15.29 20.26
C LEU A 748 -5.16 -14.05 19.36
N PRO A 749 -5.48 -14.18 18.06
CA PRO A 749 -5.42 -13.05 17.14
C PRO A 749 -6.27 -11.89 17.64
N THR A 750 -5.71 -10.69 17.66
CA THR A 750 -6.42 -9.47 18.05
C THR A 750 -6.50 -8.52 16.87
N THR A 751 -7.70 -8.14 16.46
CA THR A 751 -7.91 -7.08 15.48
C THR A 751 -8.05 -5.75 16.21
N THR A 752 -7.25 -4.76 15.84
CA THR A 752 -7.35 -3.41 16.39
C THR A 752 -8.05 -2.47 15.44
N TYR A 753 -8.82 -1.53 15.98
CA TYR A 753 -9.67 -0.62 15.23
C TYR A 753 -9.27 0.84 15.48
N SER A 754 -8.08 1.19 15.01
CA SER A 754 -7.62 2.58 14.97
C SER A 754 -6.77 2.83 13.73
N TYR A 755 -6.87 4.01 13.14
CA TYR A 755 -6.04 4.45 12.03
C TYR A 755 -4.83 5.22 12.56
N ASP A 756 -3.70 4.53 12.75
CA ASP A 756 -2.48 5.13 13.31
C ASP A 756 -2.78 5.87 14.64
N ASN A 757 -3.43 5.16 15.58
CA ASN A 757 -3.94 5.68 16.87
C ASN A 757 -5.02 6.77 16.77
N ARG A 758 -5.74 6.87 15.66
CA ARG A 758 -6.87 7.78 15.48
C ARG A 758 -8.17 7.02 15.34
N ILE A 759 -9.27 7.72 15.58
CA ILE A 759 -10.62 7.18 15.42
C ILE A 759 -10.86 6.77 13.98
N ILE A 760 -11.42 5.58 13.77
CA ILE A 760 -12.01 5.19 12.51
C ILE A 760 -13.46 5.66 12.52
N VAL A 761 -13.75 6.73 11.80
CA VAL A 761 -15.14 7.09 11.54
C VAL A 761 -15.70 6.13 10.51
N CYS A 762 -16.60 5.26 10.93
CA CYS A 762 -17.22 4.28 10.05
C CYS A 762 -18.73 4.39 10.06
N GLY A 763 -19.36 4.10 8.92
CA GLY A 763 -20.81 4.21 8.85
C GLY A 763 -21.42 3.78 7.55
N CYS A 764 -22.74 3.54 7.59
CA CYS A 764 -23.51 3.14 6.42
C CYS A 764 -24.94 3.71 6.49
N ALA A 765 -25.49 4.04 5.33
CA ALA A 765 -26.87 4.47 5.19
C ALA A 765 -27.62 3.57 4.21
N THR A 766 -28.85 3.17 4.60
CA THR A 766 -29.74 2.43 3.70
C THR A 766 -30.21 3.32 2.55
N VAL A 767 -30.89 2.76 1.58
CA VAL A 767 -31.64 3.52 0.59
C VAL A 767 -32.67 4.43 1.27
N MET A 768 -32.97 5.57 0.67
CA MET A 768 -34.10 6.43 1.04
C MET A 768 -35.39 5.81 0.48
N ASP A 769 -36.01 4.92 1.25
CA ASP A 769 -37.02 3.98 0.78
C ASP A 769 -38.46 4.53 0.96
N ASN A 770 -39.21 4.50 -0.11
CA ASN A 770 -40.64 4.76 -0.10
C ASN A 770 -41.52 3.51 0.04
N CYS A 771 -40.90 2.35 0.27
CA CYS A 771 -41.55 1.02 0.40
C CYS A 771 -42.46 0.65 -0.81
N GLY A 772 -42.13 1.15 -2.01
CA GLY A 772 -42.92 0.94 -3.23
C GLY A 772 -44.22 1.72 -3.32
N ILE A 773 -44.49 2.64 -2.38
CA ILE A 773 -45.74 3.40 -2.30
C ILE A 773 -45.45 4.90 -2.08
N PRO A 774 -44.96 5.64 -3.12
CA PRO A 774 -44.45 7.01 -2.95
C PRO A 774 -45.53 8.03 -2.65
N HIS A 775 -46.78 7.76 -2.98
CA HIS A 775 -47.91 8.66 -2.80
C HIS A 775 -48.67 8.50 -1.48
N LEU A 776 -48.23 7.57 -0.62
CA LEU A 776 -48.88 7.30 0.66
C LEU A 776 -47.97 7.60 1.84
N THR A 777 -48.54 8.26 2.84
CA THR A 777 -47.86 8.46 4.12
C THR A 777 -47.86 7.19 4.96
N LYS A 778 -46.78 6.97 5.72
CA LYS A 778 -46.57 5.79 6.54
C LYS A 778 -46.26 6.21 7.98
N THR A 779 -46.53 5.34 8.91
CA THR A 779 -46.17 5.52 10.34
C THR A 779 -45.48 4.26 10.84
N THR A 780 -44.31 4.43 11.36
CA THR A 780 -43.54 3.32 11.97
C THR A 780 -44.20 2.86 13.26
N ILE A 781 -44.32 1.56 13.45
CA ILE A 781 -44.89 0.95 14.65
C ILE A 781 -43.88 1.07 15.77
N LYS A 782 -44.28 1.60 16.90
CA LYS A 782 -43.39 1.84 18.05
C LYS A 782 -42.73 0.51 18.50
N ARG A 783 -41.41 0.54 18.70
CA ARG A 783 -40.57 -0.61 19.09
C ARG A 783 -40.60 -1.78 18.10
N SER A 784 -40.89 -1.53 16.83
CA SER A 784 -40.86 -2.58 15.81
C SER A 784 -39.57 -2.58 14.99
N THR A 785 -38.71 -1.56 15.18
CA THR A 785 -37.41 -1.45 14.51
C THR A 785 -36.42 -2.33 15.29
N VAL A 786 -35.87 -3.33 14.60
CA VAL A 786 -34.89 -4.27 15.13
C VAL A 786 -33.63 -4.21 14.27
N ILE A 787 -32.50 -4.03 14.90
CA ILE A 787 -31.17 -4.06 14.27
C ILE A 787 -30.44 -5.29 14.77
N LYS A 788 -29.91 -6.08 13.82
CA LYS A 788 -29.08 -7.25 14.10
C LYS A 788 -27.62 -6.88 13.85
N THR A 789 -26.77 -7.03 14.86
CA THR A 789 -25.35 -6.69 14.85
C THR A 789 -24.48 -7.87 15.28
N LYS A 790 -23.19 -7.84 14.93
CA LYS A 790 -22.15 -8.72 15.47
C LYS A 790 -21.62 -8.11 16.78
N SER A 791 -21.29 -8.96 17.73
CA SER A 791 -20.67 -8.53 18.97
C SER A 791 -19.13 -8.48 18.84
N PHE A 792 -18.54 -7.43 19.38
CA PHE A 792 -17.08 -7.26 19.52
C PHE A 792 -16.73 -7.15 21.02
N LYS A 793 -15.44 -7.24 21.36
CA LYS A 793 -14.95 -6.99 22.72
C LYS A 793 -15.43 -5.61 23.24
N ASN A 794 -15.44 -4.60 22.36
CA ASN A 794 -15.99 -3.28 22.61
C ASN A 794 -16.64 -2.77 21.31
N SER A 795 -17.91 -2.39 21.34
CA SER A 795 -18.65 -1.99 20.14
C SER A 795 -19.65 -0.89 20.46
N SER A 796 -19.71 0.12 19.59
CA SER A 796 -20.71 1.17 19.69
C SER A 796 -21.15 1.62 18.31
N ALA A 797 -22.46 1.86 18.15
CA ALA A 797 -23.01 2.49 16.95
C ALA A 797 -24.13 3.45 17.31
N LYS A 798 -24.12 4.63 16.74
CA LYS A 798 -25.20 5.61 16.78
C LYS A 798 -26.14 5.35 15.62
N VAL A 799 -27.44 5.34 15.88
CA VAL A 799 -28.48 5.13 14.88
C VAL A 799 -29.26 6.40 14.67
N LYS A 800 -29.19 6.93 13.45
CA LYS A 800 -29.96 8.11 13.02
C LYS A 800 -31.02 7.71 12.00
N VAL A 801 -32.13 8.44 11.98
CA VAL A 801 -33.18 8.29 10.99
C VAL A 801 -33.41 9.62 10.29
N ARG A 802 -33.52 9.57 8.96
CA ARG A 802 -33.95 10.67 8.12
C ARG A 802 -35.27 10.30 7.48
N THR A 803 -36.15 11.28 7.33
CA THR A 803 -37.38 11.14 6.55
C THR A 803 -37.51 12.30 5.58
N ASN A 804 -38.44 12.23 4.63
CA ASN A 804 -38.74 13.35 3.74
C ASN A 804 -39.20 14.63 4.50
N LYS A 805 -39.53 14.52 5.78
CA LYS A 805 -40.00 15.64 6.64
C LYS A 805 -38.97 16.12 7.64
N LYS A 806 -37.98 15.31 7.94
CA LYS A 806 -37.01 15.58 9.00
C LYS A 806 -35.60 15.24 8.53
N PRO A 807 -34.59 16.05 8.89
CA PRO A 807 -33.18 15.69 8.71
C PRO A 807 -32.81 14.47 9.55
N TYR A 808 -31.54 14.06 9.54
CA TYR A 808 -31.06 12.99 10.40
C TYR A 808 -31.22 13.32 11.87
N VAL A 809 -32.00 12.51 12.58
CA VAL A 809 -32.18 12.59 14.03
C VAL A 809 -31.71 11.29 14.67
N GLN A 810 -30.89 11.39 15.69
CA GLN A 810 -30.44 10.23 16.45
C GLN A 810 -31.60 9.63 17.25
N ILE A 811 -31.84 8.33 17.07
CA ILE A 811 -32.95 7.62 17.72
C ILE A 811 -32.47 6.59 18.73
N ALA A 812 -31.22 6.13 18.62
CA ALA A 812 -30.63 5.15 19.52
C ALA A 812 -29.10 5.19 19.46
N ARG A 813 -28.49 4.65 20.50
CA ARG A 813 -27.11 4.19 20.53
C ARG A 813 -27.12 2.70 20.89
N ILE A 814 -26.39 1.91 20.16
CA ILE A 814 -26.24 0.48 20.36
C ILE A 814 -24.85 0.26 20.93
N ASN A 815 -24.77 -0.24 22.14
CA ASN A 815 -23.53 -0.71 22.76
C ASN A 815 -23.61 -2.23 22.82
N ASN A 816 -22.66 -2.90 22.20
CA ASN A 816 -22.63 -4.36 22.11
C ASN A 816 -21.20 -4.84 22.39
N ALA A 817 -20.90 -5.02 23.68
CA ALA A 817 -19.62 -5.55 24.13
C ALA A 817 -19.77 -7.04 24.50
N ILE A 818 -18.77 -7.84 24.16
CA ILE A 818 -18.63 -9.20 24.67
C ILE A 818 -18.03 -9.10 26.07
N PHE A 819 -18.64 -9.78 27.05
CA PHE A 819 -18.14 -9.84 28.40
C PHE A 819 -16.79 -10.60 28.43
N SER A 820 -15.74 -9.97 28.94
CA SER A 820 -14.46 -10.60 29.24
C SER A 820 -14.15 -10.47 30.74
N PHE A 821 -13.76 -11.57 31.36
CA PHE A 821 -13.33 -11.55 32.77
C PHE A 821 -12.00 -10.83 32.99
N GLU A 822 -11.21 -10.60 31.95
CA GLU A 822 -9.89 -9.96 32.02
C GLU A 822 -9.97 -8.43 32.08
N ASP A 823 -11.08 -7.84 31.55
CA ASP A 823 -11.29 -6.39 31.52
C ASP A 823 -12.56 -6.03 32.31
N LEU A 824 -12.57 -6.31 33.60
CA LEU A 824 -13.67 -5.93 34.50
C LEU A 824 -13.68 -4.40 34.72
N ASP A 825 -14.28 -3.66 33.81
CA ASP A 825 -14.75 -2.31 34.09
C ASP A 825 -16.20 -2.40 34.58
N PHE A 826 -16.41 -2.17 35.86
CA PHE A 826 -17.73 -2.25 36.51
C PHE A 826 -18.69 -1.12 36.10
N SER A 827 -18.24 -0.14 35.31
CA SER A 827 -19.05 0.98 34.86
C SER A 827 -19.97 0.65 33.65
N ASP A 828 -19.63 -0.39 32.87
CA ASP A 828 -20.36 -0.79 31.63
C ASP A 828 -20.70 -2.29 31.58
N LEU A 829 -21.25 -2.84 32.64
CA LEU A 829 -21.67 -4.25 32.73
C LEU A 829 -22.82 -4.57 31.76
N THR A 830 -22.48 -4.90 30.49
CA THR A 830 -23.41 -5.55 29.57
C THR A 830 -23.03 -7.01 29.41
N PHE A 831 -23.79 -7.90 30.00
CA PHE A 831 -23.65 -9.36 29.83
C PHE A 831 -24.18 -9.77 28.45
N ASN A 832 -23.32 -9.90 27.46
CA ASN A 832 -23.71 -10.48 26.19
C ASN A 832 -22.80 -11.66 25.84
N THR A 833 -23.36 -12.85 25.84
CA THR A 833 -22.67 -14.12 25.59
C THR A 833 -22.85 -14.60 24.14
N THR A 834 -23.63 -13.87 23.33
CA THR A 834 -23.92 -14.25 21.94
C THR A 834 -23.13 -13.45 20.94
N GLU A 835 -22.54 -14.12 19.95
CA GLU A 835 -21.83 -13.51 18.84
C GLU A 835 -22.70 -12.59 17.97
N GLN A 836 -24.03 -12.74 18.06
CA GLN A 836 -25.01 -11.93 17.33
C GLN A 836 -26.05 -11.37 18.31
N SER A 837 -26.30 -10.08 18.21
CA SER A 837 -27.24 -9.38 19.08
C SER A 837 -28.36 -8.71 18.31
N LEU A 838 -29.55 -8.71 18.90
CA LEU A 838 -30.75 -8.07 18.36
C LEU A 838 -31.15 -6.91 19.26
N PHE A 839 -31.19 -5.71 18.68
CA PHE A 839 -31.58 -4.48 19.38
C PHE A 839 -32.92 -3.97 18.88
N ALA A 840 -33.94 -3.95 19.77
CA ALA A 840 -35.24 -3.36 19.51
C ALA A 840 -35.22 -1.86 19.86
N ILE A 841 -35.33 -1.01 18.85
CA ILE A 841 -35.22 0.44 19.00
C ILE A 841 -36.59 1.07 19.19
N LYS A 842 -36.65 2.06 20.09
CA LYS A 842 -37.85 2.85 20.34
C LYS A 842 -37.96 3.97 19.29
N GLU A 843 -38.45 3.65 18.12
CA GLU A 843 -38.72 4.60 17.05
C GLU A 843 -40.20 4.99 17.02
N LYS A 844 -40.50 6.26 16.62
CA LYS A 844 -41.87 6.81 16.55
C LYS A 844 -42.03 7.81 15.40
N GLU A 845 -41.60 7.43 14.20
CA GLU A 845 -41.74 8.29 13.03
C GLU A 845 -43.16 8.19 12.44
N LYS A 846 -43.80 9.35 12.27
CA LYS A 846 -45.18 9.44 11.77
C LYS A 846 -45.28 10.19 10.44
N GLN A 847 -46.21 9.76 9.60
CA GLN A 847 -46.56 10.45 8.35
C GLN A 847 -45.36 10.67 7.40
N TRP A 848 -44.40 9.78 7.41
CA TRP A 848 -43.31 9.83 6.44
C TRP A 848 -43.73 9.18 5.11
N VAL A 849 -43.11 9.63 4.01
CA VAL A 849 -43.25 9.04 2.67
C VAL A 849 -42.01 8.22 2.34
N GLU A 850 -40.87 8.75 2.65
CA GLU A 850 -39.56 8.14 2.46
C GLU A 850 -38.80 8.14 3.78
N LYS A 851 -38.02 7.09 4.01
CA LYS A 851 -37.25 6.93 5.23
C LYS A 851 -35.90 6.25 4.95
N GLN A 852 -34.86 6.70 5.64
CA GLN A 852 -33.49 6.19 5.56
C GLN A 852 -32.94 6.02 6.97
N TYR A 853 -32.21 4.94 7.20
CA TYR A 853 -31.43 4.72 8.41
C TYR A 853 -29.96 5.01 8.13
N TYR A 854 -29.29 5.65 9.07
CA TYR A 854 -27.87 5.89 9.08
C TYR A 854 -27.26 5.38 10.40
N LEU A 855 -26.36 4.43 10.29
CA LEU A 855 -25.60 3.86 11.42
C LEU A 855 -24.17 4.30 11.29
N PHE A 856 -23.56 4.79 12.37
CA PHE A 856 -22.18 5.21 12.35
C PHE A 856 -21.55 5.06 13.72
N SER A 857 -20.21 4.90 13.74
CA SER A 857 -19.37 5.00 14.93
C SER A 857 -18.27 6.04 14.66
N ASP A 858 -18.06 6.89 15.64
CA ASP A 858 -17.04 7.92 15.70
C ASP A 858 -16.25 7.85 17.01
N GLU A 859 -16.24 6.65 17.62
CA GLU A 859 -15.59 6.39 18.89
C GLU A 859 -14.31 5.58 18.71
N TYR A 860 -13.33 5.87 19.55
CA TYR A 860 -12.03 5.21 19.53
C TYR A 860 -12.12 3.74 19.95
N LEU A 861 -11.53 2.85 19.17
CA LEU A 861 -11.53 1.38 19.37
C LEU A 861 -12.92 0.75 19.54
N LYS A 862 -13.96 1.37 18.97
CA LYS A 862 -15.33 0.85 19.05
C LYS A 862 -15.90 0.56 17.65
N PRO A 863 -15.52 -0.56 17.03
CA PRO A 863 -16.10 -1.01 15.77
C PRO A 863 -17.56 -1.40 15.92
N PHE A 864 -18.24 -1.56 14.80
CA PHE A 864 -19.53 -2.24 14.76
C PHE A 864 -19.68 -3.04 13.47
N ALA A 865 -20.63 -3.99 13.48
CA ALA A 865 -21.03 -4.70 12.28
C ALA A 865 -22.54 -4.78 12.18
N LEU A 866 -23.05 -4.80 10.96
CA LEU A 866 -24.47 -4.79 10.65
C LEU A 866 -24.85 -6.00 9.80
N PHE A 867 -25.76 -6.86 10.30
CA PHE A 867 -26.38 -7.91 9.51
C PHE A 867 -27.66 -7.45 8.83
N SER A 868 -28.56 -6.80 9.60
CA SER A 868 -29.86 -6.37 9.06
C SER A 868 -30.55 -5.32 9.90
N ILE A 869 -31.46 -4.61 9.25
CA ILE A 869 -32.41 -3.67 9.85
C ILE A 869 -33.80 -4.09 9.40
N SER A 870 -34.71 -4.25 10.35
CA SER A 870 -36.11 -4.59 10.07
C SER A 870 -37.04 -3.68 10.84
N TYR A 871 -38.14 -3.31 10.24
CA TYR A 871 -39.20 -2.54 10.93
C TYR A 871 -40.57 -2.81 10.36
N ARG A 872 -41.62 -2.52 11.18
CA ARG A 872 -43.01 -2.57 10.73
C ARG A 872 -43.63 -1.19 10.66
N TYR A 873 -44.52 -0.99 9.69
CA TYR A 873 -45.21 0.25 9.48
C TYR A 873 -46.67 0.05 9.08
N ARG A 874 -47.49 1.11 9.24
CA ARG A 874 -48.86 1.20 8.78
C ARG A 874 -48.97 2.31 7.76
N VAL A 875 -49.81 2.13 6.75
CA VAL A 875 -50.16 3.18 5.80
C VAL A 875 -51.19 4.08 6.48
N ALA A 876 -50.95 5.40 6.48
CA ALA A 876 -51.69 6.38 7.24
C ALA A 876 -52.62 7.25 6.39
N GLY A 877 -52.38 7.42 5.11
CA GLY A 877 -53.20 8.25 4.20
C GLY A 877 -52.42 8.73 2.96
N ARG A 878 -53.10 9.55 2.12
CA ARG A 878 -52.43 10.11 0.97
C ARG A 878 -51.51 11.27 1.36
N TYR A 879 -50.35 11.31 0.72
CA TYR A 879 -49.47 12.47 0.85
C TYR A 879 -50.10 13.68 0.20
N LYS A 880 -50.25 14.74 1.00
CA LYS A 880 -50.67 16.06 0.53
C LYS A 880 -49.39 16.91 0.68
N GLY A 881 -48.73 17.23 -0.42
CA GLY A 881 -47.49 18.00 -0.53
C GLY A 881 -47.50 19.30 0.26
#